data_e239359718e5bf6e0dbed06ead94d62f
#
_entry.id   e239359718e5bf6e0dbed06ead94d62f
#
_cell.length_a   1.000
_cell.length_b   1.000
_cell.length_c   1.000
_cell.angle_alpha   90.00
_cell.angle_beta   90.00
_cell.angle_gamma   90.00
#
_symmetry.space_group_name_H-M   'P 1'
#
loop_
_entity.id
_entity.type
_entity.pdbx_description
1 polymer ?
#
loop_
_entity_poly.entity_id
_entity_poly.type
_entity_poly.pdbx_seq_one_letter_code
_entity_poly.pdbx_strand_id
1 'polypeptide(L)'
;MSQKITVVRLFHILFICFLFLTGKLVAQVNPAFDTTKSVSERIEFLISEMTLEEKASQLLHQSPAIPRLQVPAYSWWSECLHGVARFGRATVFPQPIGLAATFDEQLIFRIAQAIAKEARVKYNAAIKMDNTGALYTGLTFWTPNINIFRDPRWGRGMETYGEDPYLTGRLGIAFVKGLQGDHSKYMKAAACAKHYVVHSGPEGLRHSFNAIPPKIDFYNTYLPAFKALVVDAKVEGVMCAYNRTYDEPCCGSNFLLKDILRKDWQFDGYLVSDCGAINDFQEGHKITANAVESVALALKNSVNLNCGKAYESLVDAVKIGLISEKDIDENLKRLLKTRFRLGLFDPPEAVPFNKIEESIVNSEDHQNIAREAAIKSIVLLKNNGVLPLKKNIKKLFIIGPNASNIDVLLGNYYGLSDEMVTIVEGITKIVALGTVLEYRQGFLLDRDNINKIGKAIRGANRSDATIAVLGLSTLLEGEEGESIASPYKSDRVSIKLPENQIQYMRLLRENEKRPLIAVLTGGSPIAIPEIFELADAVLFVWYPGQEGGTAVADIIFGDAVPSGKLPVTFPYSTDQLPPYEDYSMKNRTYRYMTEDPLFPFGFGLSYTKFKYTDIKINPSKITPDQELEVEAKVTNVGNVVGEEVVQLYIKDMEASLDVPLFSLKNFQRVQLKPGESELVKFTVKPSMLSYYDENGK
;
A
#
# COMPACT_ATOMS: atom_id res chain seq x y z
N MET A 1 49.64 52.55 57.56
CA MET A 1 48.51 53.03 56.72
C MET A 1 48.69 52.73 55.17
N SER A 2 49.91 52.44 54.78
CA SER A 2 50.18 52.22 53.27
C SER A 2 49.81 50.84 52.77
N GLN A 3 49.76 49.77 53.55
CA GLN A 3 49.45 48.42 53.10
C GLN A 3 47.93 48.12 52.88
N LYS A 4 47.04 48.87 53.56
CA LYS A 4 45.55 48.68 53.33
C LYS A 4 45.01 49.25 52.05
N ILE A 5 45.69 50.27 51.49
CA ILE A 5 45.21 50.91 50.23
C ILE A 5 45.57 50.06 49.00
N THR A 6 46.68 49.31 49.05
CA THR A 6 47.10 48.43 47.94
C THR A 6 46.20 47.20 47.81
N VAL A 7 45.74 46.62 48.91
CA VAL A 7 44.82 45.44 48.89
C VAL A 7 43.43 45.80 48.35
N VAL A 8 42.90 46.97 48.70
CA VAL A 8 41.57 47.43 48.23
C VAL A 8 41.59 47.74 46.70
N ARG A 9 42.69 48.29 46.17
CA ARG A 9 42.83 48.52 44.74
C ARG A 9 42.99 47.21 43.93
N LEU A 10 43.68 46.21 44.49
CA LEU A 10 43.80 44.90 43.83
C LEU A 10 42.44 44.16 43.80
N PHE A 11 41.63 44.25 44.86
CA PHE A 11 40.31 43.68 44.90
C PHE A 11 39.32 44.36 43.93
N HIS A 12 39.42 45.67 43.74
CA HIS A 12 38.58 46.37 42.77
C HIS A 12 38.98 46.09 41.31
N ILE A 13 40.25 45.91 41.00
CA ILE A 13 40.69 45.51 39.65
C ILE A 13 40.34 44.08 39.36
N LEU A 14 40.47 43.16 40.30
CA LEU A 14 39.99 41.76 40.15
C LEU A 14 38.47 41.66 40.03
N PHE A 15 37.70 42.48 40.72
CA PHE A 15 36.23 42.51 40.62
C PHE A 15 35.75 43.12 39.32
N ILE A 16 36.43 44.14 38.76
CA ILE A 16 36.14 44.72 37.46
C ILE A 16 36.56 43.76 36.34
N CYS A 17 37.67 43.02 36.43
CA CYS A 17 38.05 41.97 35.50
C CYS A 17 37.10 40.76 35.56
N PHE A 18 36.53 40.42 36.73
CA PHE A 18 35.53 39.36 36.84
C PHE A 18 34.14 39.75 36.29
N LEU A 19 33.79 41.06 36.34
CA LEU A 19 32.58 41.60 35.75
C LEU A 19 32.67 41.71 34.20
N PHE A 20 33.86 41.81 33.64
CA PHE A 20 34.05 41.77 32.17
C PHE A 20 34.20 40.34 31.63
N LEU A 21 34.46 39.33 32.45
CA LEU A 21 34.53 37.90 32.09
C LEU A 21 33.17 37.16 32.20
N THR A 22 32.16 37.82 32.81
CA THR A 22 30.77 37.31 32.76
C THR A 22 29.99 37.91 31.57
N GLY A 23 30.67 38.20 30.46
CA GLY A 23 30.02 38.30 29.17
C GLY A 23 29.27 36.96 28.99
N LYS A 24 27.95 36.99 29.10
CA LYS A 24 27.12 35.84 28.74
C LYS A 24 27.64 35.37 27.38
N LEU A 25 28.33 34.24 27.37
CA LEU A 25 28.30 33.39 26.16
C LEU A 25 26.79 33.05 25.94
N VAL A 26 26.08 33.94 25.30
CA VAL A 26 24.85 33.57 24.65
C VAL A 26 25.31 32.52 23.63
N ALA A 27 25.15 31.25 23.96
CA ALA A 27 25.40 30.20 23.02
C ALA A 27 24.59 30.56 21.79
N GLN A 28 25.33 30.93 20.71
CA GLN A 28 24.70 31.35 19.46
C GLN A 28 23.89 30.18 18.99
N VAL A 29 22.56 30.29 19.06
CA VAL A 29 21.65 29.22 18.63
C VAL A 29 22.03 28.91 17.18
N ASN A 30 22.33 27.63 16.90
CA ASN A 30 22.59 27.20 15.53
C ASN A 30 21.40 27.64 14.65
N PRO A 31 21.64 28.48 13.62
CA PRO A 31 20.57 29.05 12.79
C PRO A 31 19.62 28.00 12.20
N ALA A 32 20.05 26.75 12.03
CA ALA A 32 19.20 25.65 11.58
C ALA A 32 18.08 25.31 12.59
N PHE A 33 18.27 25.59 13.89
CA PHE A 33 17.31 25.31 14.97
C PHE A 33 16.58 26.58 15.47
N ASP A 34 16.88 27.72 14.88
CA ASP A 34 16.21 28.98 15.22
C ASP A 34 14.81 29.05 14.57
N THR A 35 13.77 28.76 15.35
CA THR A 35 12.39 28.73 14.89
C THR A 35 11.80 30.11 14.53
N THR A 36 12.52 31.21 14.80
CA THR A 36 12.14 32.55 14.37
C THR A 36 12.46 32.81 12.90
N LYS A 37 13.36 32.01 12.31
CA LYS A 37 13.71 32.06 10.90
C LYS A 37 12.77 31.21 10.06
N SER A 38 12.61 31.60 8.80
CA SER A 38 11.86 30.78 7.84
C SER A 38 12.57 29.44 7.58
N VAL A 39 11.80 28.42 7.18
CA VAL A 39 12.35 27.12 6.80
C VAL A 39 13.38 27.27 5.66
N SER A 40 13.14 28.18 4.70
CA SER A 40 14.08 28.43 3.61
C SER A 40 15.43 28.95 4.10
N GLU A 41 15.44 29.94 5.00
CA GLU A 41 16.68 30.48 5.57
C GLU A 41 17.47 29.44 6.33
N ARG A 42 16.77 28.56 7.08
CA ARG A 42 17.38 27.47 7.84
C ARG A 42 17.99 26.41 6.93
N ILE A 43 17.33 26.08 5.82
CA ILE A 43 17.85 25.16 4.79
C ILE A 43 19.09 25.77 4.10
N GLU A 44 19.01 27.03 3.66
CA GLU A 44 20.16 27.71 2.99
C GLU A 44 21.37 27.75 3.94
N PHE A 45 21.18 28.04 5.22
CA PHE A 45 22.24 27.97 6.21
C PHE A 45 22.88 26.56 6.28
N LEU A 46 22.09 25.49 6.40
CA LEU A 46 22.65 24.15 6.45
C LEU A 46 23.46 23.81 5.21
N ILE A 47 22.95 24.16 4.02
CA ILE A 47 23.62 23.89 2.74
C ILE A 47 24.93 24.70 2.63
N SER A 48 24.93 25.96 3.06
CA SER A 48 26.14 26.80 2.99
C SER A 48 27.27 26.31 3.92
N GLU A 49 26.91 25.64 5.02
CA GLU A 49 27.88 25.14 6.00
C GLU A 49 28.35 23.70 5.70
N MET A 50 27.64 22.92 4.87
CA MET A 50 28.01 21.54 4.52
C MET A 50 29.15 21.52 3.48
N THR A 51 30.11 20.59 3.66
CA THR A 51 31.08 20.27 2.60
C THR A 51 30.41 19.52 1.46
N LEU A 52 31.05 19.40 0.31
CA LEU A 52 30.54 18.64 -0.83
C LEU A 52 30.24 17.17 -0.47
N GLU A 53 31.14 16.53 0.28
CA GLU A 53 31.00 15.15 0.75
C GLU A 53 29.81 15.01 1.72
N GLU A 54 29.65 15.98 2.64
CA GLU A 54 28.49 15.99 3.55
C GLU A 54 27.18 16.15 2.78
N LYS A 55 27.12 17.09 1.81
CA LYS A 55 25.94 17.27 0.94
C LYS A 55 25.59 15.99 0.19
N ALA A 56 26.56 15.37 -0.48
CA ALA A 56 26.36 14.11 -1.22
C ALA A 56 25.87 12.99 -0.31
N SER A 57 26.39 12.88 0.91
CA SER A 57 26.00 11.86 1.88
C SER A 57 24.54 11.98 2.32
N GLN A 58 23.99 13.20 2.35
CA GLN A 58 22.58 13.43 2.71
C GLN A 58 21.58 13.03 1.62
N LEU A 59 22.05 12.73 0.39
CA LEU A 59 21.24 12.23 -0.71
C LEU A 59 21.15 10.69 -0.73
N LEU A 60 21.73 10.01 0.25
CA LEU A 60 21.63 8.56 0.46
C LEU A 60 20.47 8.24 1.41
N HIS A 61 19.79 7.12 1.19
CA HIS A 61 18.64 6.71 2.02
C HIS A 61 19.00 6.47 3.50
N GLN A 62 20.24 6.12 3.80
CA GLN A 62 20.82 6.16 5.15
C GLN A 62 21.73 7.39 5.24
N SER A 63 21.13 8.56 5.52
CA SER A 63 21.87 9.80 5.68
C SER A 63 22.62 9.79 7.01
N PRO A 64 23.98 9.92 7.01
CA PRO A 64 24.75 9.95 8.23
C PRO A 64 24.51 11.23 9.04
N ALA A 65 24.85 11.23 10.33
CA ALA A 65 24.85 12.43 11.14
C ALA A 65 25.96 13.40 10.69
N ILE A 66 25.71 14.71 10.84
CA ILE A 66 26.74 15.76 10.72
C ILE A 66 26.83 16.46 12.08
N PRO A 67 27.62 15.92 13.04
CA PRO A 67 27.61 16.37 14.43
C PRO A 67 27.95 17.86 14.59
N ARG A 68 28.89 18.41 13.80
CA ARG A 68 29.27 19.82 13.86
C ARG A 68 28.14 20.78 13.53
N LEU A 69 27.14 20.32 12.73
CA LEU A 69 25.95 21.08 12.35
C LEU A 69 24.71 20.63 13.16
N GLN A 70 24.87 19.68 14.10
CA GLN A 70 23.81 19.09 14.88
C GLN A 70 22.72 18.39 14.00
N VAL A 71 23.06 17.99 12.79
CA VAL A 71 22.16 17.24 11.90
C VAL A 71 22.17 15.77 12.34
N PRO A 72 21.03 15.20 12.77
CA PRO A 72 21.00 13.80 13.19
C PRO A 72 21.07 12.84 12.00
N ALA A 73 21.56 11.63 12.23
CA ALA A 73 21.41 10.54 11.26
C ALA A 73 19.93 10.28 10.98
N TYR A 74 19.61 9.90 9.75
CA TYR A 74 18.23 9.66 9.35
C TYR A 74 18.12 8.52 8.34
N SER A 75 17.20 7.58 8.60
CA SER A 75 16.81 6.55 7.65
C SER A 75 15.57 6.97 6.89
N TRP A 76 15.68 7.09 5.56
CA TRP A 76 14.55 7.44 4.68
C TRP A 76 13.67 6.25 4.35
N TRP A 77 14.19 5.03 4.43
CA TRP A 77 13.46 3.84 4.08
C TRP A 77 12.64 3.33 5.28
N SER A 78 11.35 3.51 5.21
CA SER A 78 10.35 2.85 6.05
C SER A 78 9.18 2.41 5.17
N GLU A 79 8.44 1.39 5.62
CA GLU A 79 7.31 0.83 4.88
C GLU A 79 6.08 0.71 5.78
N CYS A 80 4.90 0.94 5.22
CA CYS A 80 3.65 0.83 5.99
C CYS A 80 2.43 0.50 5.12
N LEU A 81 2.57 -0.44 4.18
CA LEU A 81 1.47 -0.82 3.27
C LEU A 81 0.17 -1.12 4.02
N HIS A 82 0.26 -1.79 5.18
CA HIS A 82 -0.88 -2.18 5.99
C HIS A 82 -0.56 -2.28 7.49
N GLY A 83 0.28 -1.36 7.97
CA GLY A 83 0.82 -1.26 9.33
C GLY A 83 2.29 -0.90 9.28
N VAL A 84 2.89 -0.37 10.35
CA VAL A 84 4.32 -0.03 10.38
C VAL A 84 5.14 -1.30 10.25
N ALA A 85 5.82 -1.47 9.11
CA ALA A 85 6.53 -2.69 8.78
C ALA A 85 7.96 -2.73 9.32
N ARG A 86 8.45 -3.94 9.61
CA ARG A 86 9.86 -4.25 9.95
C ARG A 86 10.44 -3.45 11.12
N PHE A 87 9.58 -2.83 11.92
CA PHE A 87 9.96 -2.04 13.09
C PHE A 87 9.27 -2.54 14.38
N GLY A 88 9.30 -3.86 14.61
CA GLY A 88 8.75 -4.51 15.81
C GLY A 88 7.22 -4.48 15.84
N ARG A 89 6.65 -4.36 17.07
CA ARG A 89 5.21 -4.45 17.31
C ARG A 89 4.44 -3.32 16.60
N ALA A 90 3.39 -3.68 15.89
CA ALA A 90 2.47 -2.76 15.21
C ALA A 90 1.11 -3.43 15.00
N THR A 91 0.07 -2.64 14.74
CA THR A 91 -1.19 -3.17 14.23
C THR A 91 -0.99 -3.66 12.80
N VAL A 92 -1.49 -4.87 12.49
CA VAL A 92 -1.42 -5.48 11.16
C VAL A 92 -2.82 -5.49 10.55
N PHE A 93 -3.05 -4.60 9.60
CA PHE A 93 -4.29 -4.52 8.83
C PHE A 93 -4.26 -5.52 7.66
N PRO A 94 -5.39 -5.75 6.94
CA PRO A 94 -5.37 -6.50 5.68
C PRO A 94 -4.40 -5.89 4.67
N GLN A 95 -3.81 -6.71 3.81
CA GLN A 95 -3.01 -6.24 2.67
C GLN A 95 -3.80 -5.26 1.79
N PRO A 96 -3.13 -4.31 1.09
CA PRO A 96 -3.79 -3.30 0.27
C PRO A 96 -4.83 -3.84 -0.70
N ILE A 97 -4.60 -5.00 -1.32
CA ILE A 97 -5.59 -5.62 -2.21
C ILE A 97 -6.88 -6.01 -1.45
N GLY A 98 -6.76 -6.50 -0.21
CA GLY A 98 -7.91 -6.75 0.67
C GLY A 98 -8.56 -5.44 1.13
N LEU A 99 -7.76 -4.42 1.44
CA LEU A 99 -8.26 -3.08 1.73
C LEU A 99 -9.02 -2.48 0.54
N ALA A 100 -8.57 -2.73 -0.69
CA ALA A 100 -9.26 -2.29 -1.89
C ALA A 100 -10.64 -2.97 -2.05
N ALA A 101 -10.77 -4.24 -1.64
CA ALA A 101 -12.04 -4.95 -1.64
C ALA A 101 -13.11 -4.33 -0.73
N THR A 102 -12.71 -3.45 0.18
CA THR A 102 -13.66 -2.69 1.01
C THR A 102 -14.39 -1.59 0.26
N PHE A 103 -13.83 -1.02 -0.80
CA PHE A 103 -14.37 0.19 -1.48
C PHE A 103 -14.75 1.28 -0.46
N ASP A 104 -13.90 1.55 0.54
CA ASP A 104 -14.21 2.42 1.68
C ASP A 104 -13.07 3.42 1.94
N GLU A 105 -13.17 4.61 1.33
CA GLU A 105 -12.18 5.68 1.48
C GLU A 105 -12.03 6.15 2.94
N GLN A 106 -13.13 6.18 3.70
CA GLN A 106 -13.09 6.63 5.10
C GLN A 106 -12.37 5.62 5.99
N LEU A 107 -12.56 4.34 5.73
CA LEU A 107 -11.84 3.28 6.44
C LEU A 107 -10.35 3.35 6.13
N ILE A 108 -9.96 3.50 4.85
CA ILE A 108 -8.54 3.65 4.46
C ILE A 108 -7.91 4.88 5.12
N PHE A 109 -8.63 6.00 5.18
CA PHE A 109 -8.16 7.20 5.89
C PHE A 109 -7.93 6.95 7.38
N ARG A 110 -8.85 6.27 8.07
CA ARG A 110 -8.73 5.90 9.49
C ARG A 110 -7.55 4.95 9.74
N ILE A 111 -7.35 3.95 8.89
CA ILE A 111 -6.22 3.02 8.93
C ILE A 111 -4.90 3.80 8.80
N ALA A 112 -4.78 4.68 7.80
CA ALA A 112 -3.59 5.47 7.60
C ALA A 112 -3.31 6.43 8.78
N GLN A 113 -4.35 6.97 9.42
CA GLN A 113 -4.20 7.76 10.65
C GLN A 113 -3.69 6.92 11.83
N ALA A 114 -4.17 5.68 11.99
CA ALA A 114 -3.68 4.75 13.01
C ALA A 114 -2.20 4.43 12.78
N ILE A 115 -1.84 4.08 11.56
CA ILE A 115 -0.45 3.83 11.14
C ILE A 115 0.45 5.03 11.44
N ALA A 116 0.02 6.25 11.10
CA ALA A 116 0.80 7.47 11.32
C ALA A 116 1.04 7.75 12.81
N LYS A 117 0.08 7.47 13.67
CA LYS A 117 0.24 7.59 15.12
C LYS A 117 1.26 6.59 15.66
N GLU A 118 1.15 5.33 15.26
CA GLU A 118 2.12 4.29 15.64
C GLU A 118 3.52 4.61 15.14
N ALA A 119 3.65 5.10 13.90
CA ALA A 119 4.92 5.52 13.32
C ALA A 119 5.60 6.62 14.16
N ARG A 120 4.84 7.62 14.60
CA ARG A 120 5.37 8.70 15.46
C ARG A 120 5.85 8.20 16.80
N VAL A 121 5.08 7.35 17.45
CA VAL A 121 5.48 6.75 18.75
C VAL A 121 6.78 5.97 18.61
N LYS A 122 6.87 5.14 17.56
CA LYS A 122 8.06 4.33 17.29
C LYS A 122 9.29 5.18 16.98
N TYR A 123 9.13 6.23 16.18
CA TYR A 123 10.18 7.20 15.90
C TYR A 123 10.67 7.88 17.18
N ASN A 124 9.75 8.34 18.04
CA ASN A 124 10.10 8.96 19.34
C ASN A 124 10.83 7.98 20.25
N ALA A 125 10.47 6.69 20.23
CA ALA A 125 11.18 5.65 20.96
C ALA A 125 12.60 5.44 20.39
N ALA A 126 12.76 5.46 19.07
CA ALA A 126 14.08 5.37 18.42
C ALA A 126 14.99 6.56 18.79
N ILE A 127 14.44 7.78 18.88
CA ILE A 127 15.21 8.95 19.38
C ILE A 127 15.72 8.70 20.81
N LYS A 128 14.85 8.22 21.71
CA LYS A 128 15.25 7.92 23.10
C LYS A 128 16.36 6.86 23.22
N MET A 129 16.45 5.99 22.22
CA MET A 129 17.43 4.91 22.13
C MET A 129 18.67 5.27 21.30
N ASP A 130 18.78 6.51 20.78
CA ASP A 130 19.81 6.95 19.83
C ASP A 130 19.92 6.04 18.59
N ASN A 131 18.76 5.65 18.02
CA ASN A 131 18.65 4.67 16.93
C ASN A 131 17.95 5.21 15.67
N THR A 132 17.94 6.53 15.44
CA THR A 132 17.22 7.16 14.31
C THR A 132 17.85 6.91 12.93
N GLY A 133 19.11 6.48 12.87
CA GLY A 133 19.82 6.14 11.64
C GLY A 133 19.65 4.69 11.18
N ALA A 134 19.05 3.81 12.00
CA ALA A 134 18.81 2.43 11.64
C ALA A 134 17.70 2.32 10.56
N LEU A 135 17.78 1.28 9.72
CA LEU A 135 16.75 1.02 8.72
C LEU A 135 15.36 0.91 9.37
N TYR A 136 14.35 1.43 8.69
CA TYR A 136 12.93 1.41 9.08
C TYR A 136 12.55 2.28 10.28
N THR A 137 13.47 3.09 10.82
CA THR A 137 13.17 3.94 11.99
C THR A 137 12.70 5.35 11.64
N GLY A 138 12.72 5.74 10.36
CA GLY A 138 12.32 7.07 9.90
C GLY A 138 10.81 7.28 9.82
N LEU A 139 10.42 8.51 9.48
CA LEU A 139 9.03 8.93 9.28
C LEU A 139 8.67 9.13 7.81
N THR A 140 9.53 8.68 6.90
CA THR A 140 9.30 8.68 5.46
C THR A 140 8.99 7.27 5.00
N PHE A 141 7.74 7.04 4.60
CA PHE A 141 7.23 5.72 4.24
C PHE A 141 7.08 5.61 2.73
N TRP A 142 7.71 4.60 2.13
CA TRP A 142 7.63 4.36 0.70
C TRP A 142 6.37 3.58 0.33
N THR A 143 5.27 4.21 0.62
CA THR A 143 3.89 3.73 0.54
C THR A 143 2.96 4.91 0.22
N PRO A 144 1.88 4.72 -0.60
CA PRO A 144 1.31 3.47 -1.09
C PRO A 144 1.90 2.99 -2.43
N ASN A 145 1.74 1.67 -2.71
CA ASN A 145 1.94 1.13 -4.04
C ASN A 145 0.64 1.31 -4.85
N ILE A 146 0.68 2.20 -5.85
CA ILE A 146 -0.46 2.55 -6.70
C ILE A 146 -0.28 2.12 -8.16
N ASN A 147 0.59 1.16 -8.40
CA ASN A 147 0.67 0.50 -9.70
C ASN A 147 -0.63 -0.26 -9.99
N ILE A 148 -1.02 -0.30 -11.25
CA ILE A 148 -2.23 -1.01 -11.66
C ILE A 148 -1.95 -2.51 -11.71
N PHE A 149 -2.77 -3.29 -11.02
CA PHE A 149 -2.70 -4.75 -11.04
C PHE A 149 -3.26 -5.30 -12.35
N ARG A 150 -2.53 -5.03 -13.46
CA ARG A 150 -2.98 -5.37 -14.82
C ARG A 150 -3.00 -6.86 -15.12
N ASP A 151 -2.23 -7.66 -14.41
CA ASP A 151 -2.04 -9.10 -14.69
C ASP A 151 -1.99 -9.91 -13.39
N PRO A 152 -2.88 -10.90 -13.22
CA PRO A 152 -2.95 -11.73 -12.00
C PRO A 152 -1.70 -12.57 -11.72
N ARG A 153 -0.77 -12.67 -12.66
CA ARG A 153 0.51 -13.37 -12.47
C ARG A 153 1.52 -12.58 -11.65
N TRP A 154 1.33 -11.27 -11.53
CA TRP A 154 2.26 -10.41 -10.81
C TRP A 154 2.23 -10.65 -9.29
N GLY A 155 3.36 -11.11 -8.73
CA GLY A 155 3.46 -11.47 -7.32
C GLY A 155 3.23 -10.32 -6.34
N ARG A 156 3.61 -9.07 -6.71
CA ARG A 156 3.40 -7.88 -5.90
C ARG A 156 2.01 -7.24 -6.06
N GLY A 157 1.11 -7.88 -6.82
CA GLY A 157 -0.26 -7.39 -6.97
C GLY A 157 -0.98 -7.17 -5.63
N MET A 158 -0.66 -7.98 -4.61
CA MET A 158 -1.21 -7.84 -3.26
C MET A 158 -0.92 -6.48 -2.61
N GLU A 159 0.17 -5.81 -3.00
CA GLU A 159 0.57 -4.52 -2.45
C GLU A 159 -0.26 -3.35 -2.99
N THR A 160 -1.12 -3.58 -4.00
CA THR A 160 -1.83 -2.54 -4.74
C THR A 160 -3.30 -2.45 -4.36
N TYR A 161 -3.95 -1.37 -4.80
CA TYR A 161 -5.41 -1.22 -4.68
C TYR A 161 -6.18 -1.77 -5.88
N GLY A 162 -5.59 -2.72 -6.64
CA GLY A 162 -6.26 -3.47 -7.69
C GLY A 162 -6.03 -2.94 -9.10
N GLU A 163 -6.95 -3.30 -10.00
CA GLU A 163 -6.78 -3.10 -11.45
C GLU A 163 -7.39 -1.80 -11.98
N ASP A 164 -8.22 -1.13 -11.19
CA ASP A 164 -8.93 0.07 -11.63
C ASP A 164 -8.21 1.36 -11.22
N PRO A 165 -7.88 2.26 -12.17
CA PRO A 165 -7.13 3.49 -11.87
C PRO A 165 -7.92 4.51 -11.03
N TYR A 166 -9.28 4.51 -11.10
CA TYR A 166 -10.10 5.39 -10.30
C TYR A 166 -10.15 4.92 -8.84
N LEU A 167 -10.46 3.64 -8.60
CA LEU A 167 -10.44 3.04 -7.26
C LEU A 167 -9.06 3.24 -6.60
N THR A 168 -7.98 2.89 -7.33
CA THR A 168 -6.60 3.04 -6.85
C THR A 168 -6.29 4.49 -6.49
N GLY A 169 -6.68 5.45 -7.33
CA GLY A 169 -6.50 6.88 -7.06
C GLY A 169 -7.25 7.34 -5.82
N ARG A 170 -8.53 6.95 -5.67
CA ARG A 170 -9.37 7.36 -4.52
C ARG A 170 -8.86 6.82 -3.19
N LEU A 171 -8.56 5.52 -3.13
CA LEU A 171 -8.03 4.88 -1.92
C LEU A 171 -6.62 5.39 -1.60
N GLY A 172 -5.78 5.59 -2.63
CA GLY A 172 -4.47 6.19 -2.47
C GLY A 172 -4.51 7.62 -1.91
N ILE A 173 -5.44 8.47 -2.37
CA ILE A 173 -5.68 9.81 -1.80
C ILE A 173 -6.04 9.71 -0.32
N ALA A 174 -6.96 8.83 0.04
CA ALA A 174 -7.39 8.65 1.42
C ALA A 174 -6.22 8.21 2.32
N PHE A 175 -5.41 7.27 1.83
CA PHE A 175 -4.22 6.80 2.53
C PHE A 175 -3.19 7.91 2.75
N VAL A 176 -2.80 8.64 1.69
CA VAL A 176 -1.83 9.74 1.77
C VAL A 176 -2.28 10.82 2.76
N LYS A 177 -3.55 11.26 2.66
CA LYS A 177 -4.11 12.27 3.56
C LYS A 177 -4.15 11.80 5.02
N GLY A 178 -4.51 10.55 5.27
CA GLY A 178 -4.51 9.97 6.61
C GLY A 178 -3.11 9.89 7.22
N LEU A 179 -2.12 9.44 6.42
CA LEU A 179 -0.73 9.27 6.86
C LEU A 179 -0.04 10.62 7.09
N GLN A 180 -0.17 11.58 6.17
CA GLN A 180 0.48 12.89 6.27
C GLN A 180 -0.21 13.80 7.29
N GLY A 181 -1.53 13.69 7.44
CA GLY A 181 -2.34 14.58 8.26
C GLY A 181 -2.54 15.95 7.62
N ASP A 182 -3.20 16.84 8.35
CA ASP A 182 -3.69 18.15 7.88
C ASP A 182 -3.11 19.35 8.67
N HIS A 183 -2.11 19.12 9.52
CA HIS A 183 -1.50 20.19 10.29
C HIS A 183 -0.72 21.16 9.39
N SER A 184 -0.94 22.47 9.56
CA SER A 184 -0.43 23.50 8.65
C SER A 184 1.11 23.56 8.51
N LYS A 185 1.84 23.22 9.58
CA LYS A 185 3.31 23.26 9.62
C LYS A 185 3.96 21.89 9.53
N TYR A 186 3.38 20.87 10.19
CA TYR A 186 4.04 19.58 10.36
C TYR A 186 3.24 18.44 9.75
N MET A 187 3.93 17.49 9.14
CA MET A 187 3.36 16.19 8.76
C MET A 187 3.51 15.17 9.90
N LYS A 188 2.54 14.25 10.04
CA LYS A 188 2.70 13.09 10.94
C LYS A 188 3.77 12.14 10.42
N ALA A 189 3.68 11.77 9.15
CA ALA A 189 4.65 10.99 8.41
C ALA A 189 4.58 11.40 6.94
N ALA A 190 5.60 11.12 6.15
CA ALA A 190 5.61 11.40 4.72
C ALA A 190 5.25 10.13 3.94
N ALA A 191 4.24 10.22 3.07
CA ALA A 191 3.90 9.18 2.10
C ALA A 191 4.76 9.29 0.84
N CYS A 192 4.91 8.18 0.11
CA CYS A 192 5.63 8.11 -1.15
C CYS A 192 4.88 7.23 -2.14
N ALA A 193 4.37 7.81 -3.22
CA ALA A 193 3.69 7.08 -4.28
C ALA A 193 4.68 6.24 -5.08
N LYS A 194 4.46 4.93 -5.20
CA LYS A 194 5.36 4.01 -5.90
C LYS A 194 4.59 3.03 -6.78
N HIS A 195 5.24 2.49 -7.81
CA HIS A 195 6.55 2.78 -8.40
C HIS A 195 6.32 3.53 -9.71
N TYR A 196 6.80 4.75 -9.83
CA TYR A 196 6.54 5.63 -10.97
C TYR A 196 7.50 5.31 -12.13
N VAL A 197 7.10 4.74 -13.25
CA VAL A 197 5.76 4.43 -13.70
C VAL A 197 5.79 3.17 -14.60
N VAL A 198 4.61 2.60 -14.87
CA VAL A 198 4.42 1.42 -15.74
C VAL A 198 5.20 0.21 -15.20
N HIS A 199 5.00 -0.08 -13.90
CA HIS A 199 5.61 -1.21 -13.21
C HIS A 199 4.52 -2.15 -12.67
N SER A 200 4.40 -3.36 -13.22
CA SER A 200 3.51 -4.43 -12.76
C SER A 200 3.94 -5.79 -13.31
N GLY A 201 5.21 -6.12 -13.05
CA GLY A 201 5.87 -7.35 -13.49
C GLY A 201 6.32 -7.33 -14.95
N PRO A 202 7.04 -8.34 -15.38
CA PRO A 202 7.52 -9.51 -14.63
C PRO A 202 8.58 -9.16 -13.57
N GLU A 203 8.43 -9.68 -12.35
CA GLU A 203 9.38 -9.41 -11.25
C GLU A 203 10.80 -9.87 -11.59
N GLY A 204 10.94 -11.05 -12.18
CA GLY A 204 12.24 -11.57 -12.56
C GLY A 204 12.98 -10.80 -13.64
N LEU A 205 12.34 -9.82 -14.29
CA LEU A 205 12.92 -8.95 -15.32
C LEU A 205 13.00 -7.48 -14.87
N ARG A 206 12.55 -7.13 -13.67
CA ARG A 206 12.36 -5.74 -13.23
C ARG A 206 13.58 -4.83 -13.44
N HIS A 207 14.80 -5.37 -13.31
CA HIS A 207 16.06 -4.63 -13.46
C HIS A 207 16.50 -4.39 -14.92
N SER A 208 15.85 -5.00 -15.89
CA SER A 208 16.23 -4.88 -17.32
C SER A 208 15.05 -4.60 -18.24
N PHE A 209 13.82 -4.77 -17.76
CA PHE A 209 12.61 -4.67 -18.56
C PHE A 209 12.39 -3.29 -19.15
N ASN A 210 11.82 -3.25 -20.35
CA ASN A 210 11.39 -2.02 -21.01
C ASN A 210 9.89 -2.07 -21.30
N ALA A 211 9.10 -1.33 -20.51
CA ALA A 211 7.66 -1.25 -20.69
C ALA A 211 7.31 -0.26 -21.80
N ILE A 212 6.63 -0.74 -22.84
CA ILE A 212 6.20 0.08 -23.98
C ILE A 212 4.68 -0.06 -24.16
N PRO A 213 3.86 0.52 -23.25
CA PRO A 213 2.42 0.54 -23.44
C PRO A 213 2.03 1.44 -24.61
N PRO A 214 0.90 1.20 -25.28
CA PRO A 214 0.27 2.20 -26.12
C PRO A 214 0.09 3.52 -25.38
N LYS A 215 0.27 4.65 -26.04
CA LYS A 215 0.16 5.98 -25.37
C LYS A 215 -1.21 6.20 -24.75
N ILE A 216 -2.27 5.70 -25.38
CA ILE A 216 -3.61 5.76 -24.83
C ILE A 216 -3.72 5.03 -23.48
N ASP A 217 -3.13 3.86 -23.33
CA ASP A 217 -3.10 3.09 -22.08
C ASP A 217 -2.22 3.77 -21.03
N PHE A 218 -1.11 4.36 -21.47
CA PHE A 218 -0.22 5.11 -20.60
C PHE A 218 -0.96 6.25 -19.88
N TYR A 219 -1.66 7.09 -20.63
CA TYR A 219 -2.37 8.24 -20.08
C TYR A 219 -3.68 7.88 -19.36
N ASN A 220 -4.40 6.84 -19.80
CA ASN A 220 -5.73 6.51 -19.27
C ASN A 220 -5.73 5.37 -18.24
N THR A 221 -4.62 4.66 -18.06
CA THR A 221 -4.53 3.53 -17.12
C THR A 221 -3.36 3.68 -16.15
N TYR A 222 -2.12 3.89 -16.65
CA TYR A 222 -0.93 3.86 -15.80
C TYR A 222 -0.65 5.16 -15.04
N LEU A 223 -1.00 6.32 -15.60
CA LEU A 223 -0.75 7.64 -14.98
C LEU A 223 -1.82 8.14 -14.00
N PRO A 224 -3.13 7.85 -14.15
CA PRO A 224 -4.17 8.57 -13.40
C PRO A 224 -4.05 8.49 -11.88
N ALA A 225 -3.70 7.33 -11.33
CA ALA A 225 -3.52 7.16 -9.89
C ALA A 225 -2.36 8.02 -9.36
N PHE A 226 -1.22 8.07 -10.05
CA PHE A 226 -0.09 8.94 -9.69
C PHE A 226 -0.47 10.41 -9.76
N LYS A 227 -1.16 10.83 -10.83
CA LYS A 227 -1.66 12.21 -10.97
C LYS A 227 -2.56 12.58 -9.79
N ALA A 228 -3.48 11.71 -9.41
CA ALA A 228 -4.39 11.93 -8.29
C ALA A 228 -3.63 12.11 -6.96
N LEU A 229 -2.63 11.29 -6.68
CA LEU A 229 -1.86 11.42 -5.44
C LEU A 229 -0.98 12.67 -5.43
N VAL A 230 -0.40 13.05 -6.56
CA VAL A 230 0.43 14.27 -6.67
C VAL A 230 -0.44 15.53 -6.60
N VAL A 231 -1.50 15.58 -7.40
CA VAL A 231 -2.30 16.81 -7.58
C VAL A 231 -3.33 17.00 -6.45
N ASP A 232 -4.06 15.92 -6.07
CA ASP A 232 -5.19 16.03 -5.15
C ASP A 232 -4.83 15.70 -3.70
N ALA A 233 -3.90 14.77 -3.48
CA ALA A 233 -3.44 14.40 -2.14
C ALA A 233 -2.18 15.13 -1.70
N LYS A 234 -1.43 15.77 -2.61
CA LYS A 234 -0.14 16.44 -2.32
C LYS A 234 0.84 15.50 -1.62
N VAL A 235 1.02 14.30 -2.20
CA VAL A 235 1.96 13.31 -1.67
C VAL A 235 3.36 13.90 -1.58
N GLU A 236 4.05 13.64 -0.46
CA GLU A 236 5.37 14.23 -0.19
C GLU A 236 6.51 13.59 -0.99
N GLY A 237 6.42 12.29 -1.28
CA GLY A 237 7.41 11.55 -2.05
C GLY A 237 6.82 10.85 -3.27
N VAL A 238 7.66 10.65 -4.28
CA VAL A 238 7.41 9.75 -5.40
C VAL A 238 8.64 8.88 -5.59
N MET A 239 8.46 7.57 -5.81
CA MET A 239 9.55 6.65 -6.10
C MET A 239 9.51 6.25 -7.57
N CYS A 240 10.60 6.51 -8.31
CA CYS A 240 10.74 6.04 -9.68
C CYS A 240 11.05 4.54 -9.73
N ALA A 241 10.45 3.83 -10.69
CA ALA A 241 10.52 2.39 -10.83
C ALA A 241 11.87 1.88 -11.35
N TYR A 242 12.12 0.57 -11.18
CA TYR A 242 13.30 -0.12 -11.70
C TYR A 242 13.40 -0.09 -13.22
N ASN A 243 12.28 -0.35 -13.89
CA ASN A 243 12.23 -0.61 -15.34
C ASN A 243 12.50 0.64 -16.19
N ARG A 244 12.70 0.41 -17.47
CA ARG A 244 12.58 1.45 -18.50
C ARG A 244 11.11 1.61 -18.91
N THR A 245 10.78 2.81 -19.34
CA THR A 245 9.51 3.11 -20.03
C THR A 245 9.83 3.90 -21.29
N TYR A 246 9.41 3.41 -22.45
CA TYR A 246 9.76 3.98 -23.76
C TYR A 246 11.27 4.17 -23.94
N ASP A 247 12.04 3.13 -23.66
CA ASP A 247 13.49 3.04 -23.77
C ASP A 247 14.30 3.85 -22.73
N GLU A 248 13.67 4.73 -21.96
CA GLU A 248 14.32 5.53 -20.92
C GLU A 248 14.16 4.87 -19.54
N PRO A 249 15.22 4.81 -18.69
CA PRO A 249 15.06 4.42 -17.30
C PRO A 249 14.06 5.31 -16.59
N CYS A 250 13.13 4.76 -15.83
CA CYS A 250 12.15 5.59 -15.11
C CYS A 250 12.82 6.61 -14.20
N CYS A 251 13.94 6.25 -13.56
CA CYS A 251 14.75 7.16 -12.72
C CYS A 251 15.70 8.09 -13.51
N GLY A 252 15.74 8.01 -14.84
CA GLY A 252 16.57 8.83 -15.70
C GLY A 252 15.81 9.58 -16.80
N SER A 253 14.48 9.43 -16.86
CA SER A 253 13.67 9.98 -17.93
C SER A 253 13.33 11.45 -17.72
N ASN A 254 13.74 12.31 -18.67
CA ASN A 254 13.31 13.70 -18.68
C ASN A 254 11.80 13.83 -18.87
N PHE A 255 11.24 13.04 -19.79
CA PHE A 255 9.80 13.04 -20.09
C PHE A 255 8.96 12.74 -18.84
N LEU A 256 9.30 11.67 -18.12
CA LEU A 256 8.54 11.27 -16.93
C LEU A 256 8.72 12.23 -15.76
N LEU A 257 9.97 12.58 -15.44
CA LEU A 257 10.32 13.24 -14.18
C LEU A 257 10.23 14.76 -14.27
N LYS A 258 10.68 15.38 -15.39
CA LYS A 258 10.65 16.83 -15.55
C LYS A 258 9.37 17.31 -16.23
N ASP A 259 9.02 16.73 -17.38
CA ASP A 259 7.89 17.25 -18.15
C ASP A 259 6.57 16.90 -17.45
N ILE A 260 6.29 15.64 -17.19
CA ILE A 260 5.02 15.22 -16.55
C ILE A 260 5.02 15.58 -15.06
N LEU A 261 5.97 15.03 -14.27
CA LEU A 261 5.87 15.09 -12.81
C LEU A 261 6.12 16.52 -12.29
N ARG A 262 7.24 17.14 -12.69
CA ARG A 262 7.61 18.48 -12.17
C ARG A 262 6.84 19.61 -12.81
N LYS A 263 6.75 19.62 -14.16
CA LYS A 263 6.17 20.73 -14.91
C LYS A 263 4.65 20.64 -15.00
N ASP A 264 4.10 19.52 -15.50
CA ASP A 264 2.65 19.46 -15.75
C ASP A 264 1.86 19.26 -14.45
N TRP A 265 2.35 18.43 -13.51
CA TRP A 265 1.68 18.18 -12.24
C TRP A 265 2.17 19.06 -11.09
N GLN A 266 3.20 19.89 -11.30
CA GLN A 266 3.77 20.80 -10.30
C GLN A 266 4.20 20.09 -9.01
N PHE A 267 4.76 18.87 -9.11
CA PHE A 267 5.23 18.13 -7.96
C PHE A 267 6.40 18.82 -7.28
N ASP A 268 6.25 19.20 -6.02
CA ASP A 268 7.26 19.92 -5.23
C ASP A 268 7.90 19.07 -4.12
N GLY A 269 7.49 17.80 -3.96
CA GLY A 269 8.06 16.85 -3.00
C GLY A 269 9.40 16.26 -3.44
N TYR A 270 9.91 15.30 -2.68
CA TYR A 270 11.13 14.57 -3.03
C TYR A 270 10.88 13.40 -3.98
N LEU A 271 11.87 13.12 -4.82
CA LEU A 271 11.88 11.97 -5.71
C LEU A 271 12.98 11.00 -5.25
N VAL A 272 12.63 9.75 -5.01
CA VAL A 272 13.55 8.69 -4.61
C VAL A 272 13.66 7.62 -5.69
N SER A 273 14.84 7.06 -5.89
CA SER A 273 15.00 5.84 -6.72
C SER A 273 14.53 4.60 -5.97
N ASP A 274 13.97 3.65 -6.68
CA ASP A 274 13.89 2.29 -6.13
C ASP A 274 15.29 1.73 -5.83
N CYS A 275 15.38 0.70 -4.96
CA CYS A 275 16.66 0.27 -4.40
C CYS A 275 17.56 -0.38 -5.45
N GLY A 276 18.64 0.30 -5.81
CA GLY A 276 19.56 -0.12 -6.87
C GLY A 276 19.15 0.33 -8.28
N ALA A 277 17.99 0.96 -8.49
CA ALA A 277 17.51 1.35 -9.81
C ALA A 277 18.46 2.29 -10.60
N ILE A 278 19.30 3.07 -9.91
CA ILE A 278 20.32 3.88 -10.58
C ILE A 278 21.50 3.03 -11.08
N ASN A 279 21.85 1.94 -10.38
CA ASN A 279 22.85 0.99 -10.84
C ASN A 279 22.39 0.26 -12.12
N ASP A 280 21.08 0.03 -12.24
CA ASP A 280 20.48 -0.62 -13.41
C ASP A 280 20.74 0.14 -14.71
N PHE A 281 20.95 1.47 -14.68
CA PHE A 281 21.29 2.25 -15.90
C PHE A 281 22.51 1.67 -16.63
N GLN A 282 23.53 1.25 -15.87
CA GLN A 282 24.72 0.59 -16.40
C GLN A 282 24.54 -0.93 -16.48
N GLU A 283 24.07 -1.55 -15.39
CA GLU A 283 24.12 -3.01 -15.21
C GLU A 283 22.98 -3.73 -15.94
N GLY A 284 21.75 -3.23 -15.84
CA GLY A 284 20.55 -3.83 -16.41
C GLY A 284 20.17 -3.23 -17.77
N HIS A 285 20.12 -1.91 -17.86
CA HIS A 285 19.63 -1.17 -19.04
C HIS A 285 20.68 -0.93 -20.10
N LYS A 286 21.97 -0.92 -19.73
CA LYS A 286 23.13 -0.67 -20.64
C LYS A 286 23.06 0.71 -21.33
N ILE A 287 22.58 1.75 -20.62
CA ILE A 287 22.39 3.11 -21.15
C ILE A 287 23.59 4.01 -20.82
N THR A 288 24.23 3.78 -19.67
CA THR A 288 25.42 4.51 -19.23
C THR A 288 26.64 3.62 -19.23
N ALA A 289 27.82 4.19 -19.41
CA ALA A 289 29.06 3.43 -19.46
C ALA A 289 29.60 3.08 -18.06
N ASN A 290 29.27 3.88 -17.04
CA ASN A 290 29.78 3.71 -15.68
C ASN A 290 28.85 4.34 -14.64
N ALA A 291 29.13 4.06 -13.35
CA ALA A 291 28.34 4.55 -12.23
C ALA A 291 28.30 6.09 -12.15
N VAL A 292 29.39 6.78 -12.52
CA VAL A 292 29.46 8.25 -12.45
C VAL A 292 28.51 8.91 -13.46
N GLU A 293 28.38 8.34 -14.65
CA GLU A 293 27.39 8.77 -15.65
C GLU A 293 25.96 8.47 -15.18
N SER A 294 25.74 7.31 -14.56
CA SER A 294 24.43 6.91 -14.03
C SER A 294 23.92 7.91 -12.98
N VAL A 295 24.76 8.27 -12.00
CA VAL A 295 24.36 9.22 -10.95
C VAL A 295 24.16 10.63 -11.48
N ALA A 296 24.98 11.06 -12.46
CA ALA A 296 24.80 12.36 -13.11
C ALA A 296 23.48 12.44 -13.88
N LEU A 297 23.10 11.38 -14.61
CA LEU A 297 21.83 11.30 -15.33
C LEU A 297 20.64 11.37 -14.35
N ALA A 298 20.66 10.59 -13.28
CA ALA A 298 19.60 10.56 -12.27
C ALA A 298 19.45 11.91 -11.57
N LEU A 299 20.55 12.50 -11.07
CA LEU A 299 20.54 13.77 -10.35
C LEU A 299 20.03 14.93 -11.23
N LYS A 300 20.49 15.01 -12.49
CA LYS A 300 20.02 15.99 -13.47
C LYS A 300 18.53 15.88 -13.76
N ASN A 301 17.96 14.69 -13.63
CA ASN A 301 16.53 14.46 -13.77
C ASN A 301 15.76 14.54 -12.44
N SER A 302 16.37 15.20 -11.44
CA SER A 302 15.74 15.52 -10.15
C SER A 302 15.41 14.31 -9.26
N VAL A 303 16.14 13.20 -9.38
CA VAL A 303 16.13 12.13 -8.39
C VAL A 303 16.93 12.62 -7.18
N ASN A 304 16.19 13.03 -6.13
CA ASN A 304 16.76 13.70 -4.98
C ASN A 304 17.44 12.73 -4.01
N LEU A 305 16.90 11.52 -3.91
CA LEU A 305 17.31 10.52 -2.94
C LEU A 305 17.62 9.19 -3.63
N ASN A 306 18.74 8.58 -3.29
CA ASN A 306 19.10 7.25 -3.79
C ASN A 306 18.86 6.18 -2.74
N CYS A 307 18.07 5.15 -3.06
CA CYS A 307 18.09 3.90 -2.35
C CYS A 307 19.24 3.03 -2.88
N GLY A 308 20.18 2.69 -2.04
CA GLY A 308 21.42 2.00 -2.38
C GLY A 308 22.64 2.91 -2.21
N LYS A 309 23.73 2.59 -2.94
CA LYS A 309 25.02 3.26 -2.79
C LYS A 309 25.46 4.09 -4.01
N ALA A 310 24.66 4.12 -5.07
CA ALA A 310 25.08 4.77 -6.32
C ALA A 310 25.56 6.22 -6.10
N TYR A 311 24.85 6.98 -5.26
CA TYR A 311 25.18 8.39 -4.99
C TYR A 311 26.49 8.63 -4.19
N GLU A 312 27.17 7.57 -3.73
CA GLU A 312 28.56 7.70 -3.27
C GLU A 312 29.48 8.22 -4.38
N SER A 313 29.13 8.03 -5.67
CA SER A 313 29.87 8.54 -6.83
C SER A 313 29.57 10.01 -7.21
N LEU A 314 28.69 10.73 -6.48
CA LEU A 314 28.32 12.11 -6.81
C LEU A 314 29.50 13.08 -6.73
N VAL A 315 30.38 12.91 -5.73
CA VAL A 315 31.58 13.76 -5.57
C VAL A 315 32.50 13.62 -6.78
N ASP A 316 32.67 12.40 -7.30
CA ASP A 316 33.49 12.19 -8.51
C ASP A 316 32.82 12.77 -9.76
N ALA A 317 31.48 12.70 -9.85
CA ALA A 317 30.76 13.35 -10.95
C ALA A 317 30.92 14.87 -10.96
N VAL A 318 31.03 15.52 -9.78
CA VAL A 318 31.37 16.95 -9.66
C VAL A 318 32.81 17.20 -10.09
N LYS A 319 33.78 16.42 -9.59
CA LYS A 319 35.20 16.57 -9.90
C LYS A 319 35.52 16.51 -11.41
N ILE A 320 34.81 15.64 -12.14
CA ILE A 320 34.99 15.53 -13.60
C ILE A 320 34.04 16.41 -14.41
N GLY A 321 33.23 17.25 -13.74
CA GLY A 321 32.41 18.29 -14.39
C GLY A 321 31.13 17.77 -15.06
N LEU A 322 30.67 16.54 -14.76
CA LEU A 322 29.39 16.04 -15.26
C LEU A 322 28.18 16.71 -14.58
N ILE A 323 28.33 17.09 -13.32
CA ILE A 323 27.38 17.89 -12.54
C ILE A 323 28.12 18.96 -11.77
N SER A 324 27.40 19.94 -11.23
CA SER A 324 27.94 20.96 -10.34
C SER A 324 27.50 20.73 -8.89
N GLU A 325 28.22 21.33 -7.94
CA GLU A 325 27.81 21.35 -6.54
C GLU A 325 26.40 21.97 -6.37
N LYS A 326 26.06 22.97 -7.19
CA LYS A 326 24.73 23.58 -7.23
C LYS A 326 23.62 22.57 -7.58
N ASP A 327 23.92 21.62 -8.46
CA ASP A 327 22.94 20.56 -8.78
C ASP A 327 22.67 19.67 -7.54
N ILE A 328 23.69 19.42 -6.71
CA ILE A 328 23.54 18.72 -5.43
C ILE A 328 22.72 19.57 -4.45
N ASP A 329 23.02 20.88 -4.33
CA ASP A 329 22.31 21.80 -3.44
C ASP A 329 20.80 21.85 -3.75
N GLU A 330 20.42 21.96 -5.02
CA GLU A 330 19.01 21.99 -5.44
C GLU A 330 18.25 20.69 -5.12
N ASN A 331 18.93 19.55 -5.21
CA ASN A 331 18.35 18.26 -4.83
C ASN A 331 18.24 18.11 -3.31
N LEU A 332 19.26 18.53 -2.56
CA LEU A 332 19.30 18.47 -1.10
C LEU A 332 18.23 19.36 -0.44
N LYS A 333 17.94 20.54 -1.02
CA LYS A 333 16.88 21.45 -0.55
C LYS A 333 15.55 20.75 -0.36
N ARG A 334 15.14 19.89 -1.28
CA ARG A 334 13.86 19.15 -1.20
C ARG A 334 13.86 18.15 -0.05
N LEU A 335 14.95 17.44 0.14
CA LEU A 335 15.10 16.48 1.24
C LEU A 335 15.06 17.18 2.60
N LEU A 336 15.81 18.28 2.75
CA LEU A 336 15.79 19.06 3.98
C LEU A 336 14.40 19.64 4.24
N LYS A 337 13.68 20.14 3.21
CA LYS A 337 12.30 20.62 3.34
C LYS A 337 11.38 19.56 3.94
N THR A 338 11.45 18.31 3.47
CA THR A 338 10.70 17.18 4.03
C THR A 338 11.06 16.94 5.50
N ARG A 339 12.36 16.93 5.86
CA ARG A 339 12.81 16.76 7.24
C ARG A 339 12.32 17.89 8.16
N PHE A 340 12.30 19.15 7.67
CA PHE A 340 11.70 20.27 8.40
C PHE A 340 10.18 20.11 8.59
N ARG A 341 9.46 19.68 7.56
CA ARG A 341 8.03 19.41 7.65
C ARG A 341 7.70 18.24 8.61
N LEU A 342 8.60 17.30 8.77
CA LEU A 342 8.49 16.24 9.78
C LEU A 342 8.83 16.73 11.20
N GLY A 343 9.34 17.97 11.34
CA GLY A 343 9.67 18.58 12.64
C GLY A 343 11.01 18.13 13.22
N LEU A 344 11.93 17.60 12.40
CA LEU A 344 13.19 17.00 12.90
C LEU A 344 14.23 18.04 13.35
N PHE A 345 14.03 19.31 13.02
CA PHE A 345 14.90 20.43 13.39
C PHE A 345 14.22 21.43 14.35
N ASP A 346 13.01 21.14 14.80
CA ASP A 346 12.27 21.97 15.75
C ASP A 346 12.31 21.36 17.15
N PRO A 347 12.16 22.15 18.23
CA PRO A 347 12.07 21.62 19.58
C PRO A 347 10.96 20.55 19.68
N PRO A 348 11.22 19.40 20.33
CA PRO A 348 10.27 18.29 20.39
C PRO A 348 8.87 18.68 20.89
N GLU A 349 8.79 19.62 21.82
CA GLU A 349 7.52 20.15 22.39
C GLU A 349 6.71 20.97 21.38
N ALA A 350 7.33 21.53 20.35
CA ALA A 350 6.67 22.29 19.28
C ALA A 350 5.96 21.38 18.27
N VAL A 351 6.35 20.11 18.21
CA VAL A 351 5.76 19.12 17.29
C VAL A 351 4.62 18.40 17.98
N PRO A 352 3.35 18.66 17.61
CA PRO A 352 2.20 18.13 18.36
C PRO A 352 2.13 16.60 18.38
N PHE A 353 2.69 15.94 17.38
CA PHE A 353 2.65 14.49 17.23
C PHE A 353 3.65 13.76 18.17
N ASN A 354 4.57 14.47 18.78
CA ASN A 354 5.50 13.89 19.78
C ASN A 354 4.83 13.63 21.14
N LYS A 355 3.58 14.09 21.32
CA LYS A 355 2.80 13.88 22.55
C LYS A 355 1.91 12.63 22.51
N ILE A 356 1.95 11.86 21.42
CA ILE A 356 1.16 10.63 21.26
C ILE A 356 1.73 9.57 22.22
N GLU A 357 0.85 8.97 23.03
CA GLU A 357 1.22 7.97 24.03
C GLU A 357 1.60 6.62 23.43
N GLU A 358 2.54 5.92 24.05
CA GLU A 358 3.03 4.61 23.58
C GLU A 358 1.95 3.52 23.58
N SER A 359 0.93 3.67 24.44
CA SER A 359 -0.22 2.75 24.54
C SER A 359 -1.08 2.67 23.28
N ILE A 360 -0.90 3.62 22.32
CA ILE A 360 -1.65 3.59 21.05
C ILE A 360 -1.21 2.45 20.14
N VAL A 361 0.03 1.94 20.30
CA VAL A 361 0.58 0.88 19.45
C VAL A 361 -0.17 -0.43 19.68
N ASN A 362 -0.86 -0.91 18.65
CA ASN A 362 -1.75 -2.07 18.70
C ASN A 362 -2.83 -1.96 19.80
N SER A 363 -3.35 -0.73 20.03
CA SER A 363 -4.43 -0.50 20.98
C SER A 363 -5.73 -1.19 20.55
N GLU A 364 -6.66 -1.38 21.51
CA GLU A 364 -7.99 -1.94 21.23
C GLU A 364 -8.71 -1.18 20.12
N ASP A 365 -8.62 0.16 20.08
CA ASP A 365 -9.18 0.96 18.98
C ASP A 365 -8.57 0.58 17.62
N HIS A 366 -7.25 0.36 17.56
CA HIS A 366 -6.57 -0.03 16.32
C HIS A 366 -6.91 -1.48 15.92
N GLN A 367 -7.03 -2.40 16.90
CA GLN A 367 -7.48 -3.77 16.67
C GLN A 367 -8.91 -3.80 16.14
N ASN A 368 -9.81 -2.96 16.68
CA ASN A 368 -11.18 -2.83 16.19
C ASN A 368 -11.23 -2.32 14.74
N ILE A 369 -10.38 -1.36 14.36
CA ILE A 369 -10.25 -0.91 12.97
C ILE A 369 -9.73 -2.06 12.08
N ALA A 370 -8.76 -2.85 12.57
CA ALA A 370 -8.23 -4.00 11.83
C ALA A 370 -9.31 -5.08 11.61
N ARG A 371 -10.13 -5.37 12.63
CA ARG A 371 -11.26 -6.29 12.51
C ARG A 371 -12.32 -5.78 11.54
N GLU A 372 -12.70 -4.50 11.63
CA GLU A 372 -13.63 -3.88 10.66
C GLU A 372 -13.11 -4.01 9.23
N ALA A 373 -11.84 -3.71 9.02
CA ALA A 373 -11.20 -3.81 7.71
C ALA A 373 -11.19 -5.24 7.19
N ALA A 374 -10.86 -6.21 8.03
CA ALA A 374 -10.87 -7.63 7.68
C ALA A 374 -12.29 -8.11 7.30
N ILE A 375 -13.31 -7.77 8.08
CA ILE A 375 -14.72 -8.12 7.78
C ILE A 375 -15.14 -7.54 6.42
N LYS A 376 -14.90 -6.24 6.20
CA LYS A 376 -15.29 -5.53 4.97
C LYS A 376 -14.48 -5.97 3.73
N SER A 377 -13.30 -6.57 3.92
CA SER A 377 -12.47 -7.07 2.83
C SER A 377 -12.88 -8.46 2.31
N ILE A 378 -13.53 -9.26 3.15
CA ILE A 378 -13.92 -10.63 2.78
C ILE A 378 -15.00 -10.60 1.70
N VAL A 379 -14.74 -11.32 0.59
CA VAL A 379 -15.65 -11.42 -0.55
C VAL A 379 -16.33 -12.78 -0.55
N LEU A 380 -17.66 -12.79 -0.45
CA LEU A 380 -18.47 -14.00 -0.63
C LEU A 380 -18.68 -14.23 -2.13
N LEU A 381 -18.05 -15.29 -2.67
CA LEU A 381 -18.12 -15.64 -4.10
C LEU A 381 -19.29 -16.60 -4.42
N LYS A 382 -19.65 -17.47 -3.47
CA LYS A 382 -20.74 -18.43 -3.61
C LYS A 382 -21.38 -18.70 -2.26
N ASN A 383 -22.71 -18.87 -2.24
CA ASN A 383 -23.45 -19.42 -1.08
C ASN A 383 -24.75 -20.09 -1.55
N ASN A 384 -24.79 -21.40 -1.48
CA ASN A 384 -25.98 -22.21 -1.79
C ASN A 384 -26.97 -22.28 -0.61
N GLY A 385 -26.93 -21.30 0.30
CA GLY A 385 -27.80 -21.23 1.48
C GLY A 385 -27.25 -21.99 2.68
N VAL A 386 -25.97 -22.40 2.67
CA VAL A 386 -25.33 -23.08 3.81
C VAL A 386 -24.76 -22.11 4.83
N LEU A 387 -24.42 -20.91 4.44
CA LEU A 387 -23.98 -19.83 5.34
C LEU A 387 -25.12 -18.85 5.62
N PRO A 388 -25.20 -18.29 6.85
CA PRO A 388 -24.31 -18.55 7.99
C PRO A 388 -24.60 -19.89 8.68
N LEU A 389 -23.55 -20.52 9.24
CA LEU A 389 -23.66 -21.70 10.09
C LEU A 389 -24.23 -21.31 11.46
N LYS A 390 -24.86 -22.28 12.13
CA LYS A 390 -25.32 -22.10 13.52
C LYS A 390 -24.14 -22.28 14.50
N LYS A 391 -23.99 -21.36 15.47
CA LYS A 391 -22.94 -21.46 16.50
C LYS A 391 -23.02 -22.73 17.36
N ASN A 392 -24.21 -23.34 17.49
CA ASN A 392 -24.43 -24.58 18.20
C ASN A 392 -24.40 -25.83 17.30
N ILE A 393 -23.69 -25.75 16.17
CA ILE A 393 -23.38 -26.91 15.32
C ILE A 393 -22.74 -28.01 16.18
N LYS A 394 -23.19 -29.28 16.04
CA LYS A 394 -22.73 -30.34 16.95
C LYS A 394 -21.30 -30.78 16.66
N LYS A 395 -20.95 -30.87 15.38
CA LYS A 395 -19.61 -31.27 14.96
C LYS A 395 -19.14 -30.51 13.75
N LEU A 396 -18.00 -29.86 13.87
CA LEU A 396 -17.36 -29.07 12.80
C LEU A 396 -15.96 -29.60 12.51
N PHE A 397 -15.61 -29.73 11.23
CA PHE A 397 -14.28 -30.13 10.79
C PHE A 397 -13.62 -29.01 10.03
N ILE A 398 -12.40 -28.64 10.43
CA ILE A 398 -11.57 -27.65 9.74
C ILE A 398 -10.37 -28.37 9.13
N ILE A 399 -10.05 -28.05 7.87
CA ILE A 399 -8.94 -28.68 7.18
C ILE A 399 -8.26 -27.67 6.27
N GLY A 400 -6.97 -27.83 6.07
CA GLY A 400 -6.18 -27.04 5.13
C GLY A 400 -4.90 -26.45 5.73
N PRO A 401 -3.86 -26.27 4.91
CA PRO A 401 -2.55 -25.78 5.37
C PRO A 401 -2.62 -24.34 5.91
N ASN A 402 -3.54 -23.53 5.40
CA ASN A 402 -3.66 -22.12 5.74
C ASN A 402 -4.59 -21.85 6.94
N ALA A 403 -5.24 -22.88 7.49
CA ALA A 403 -6.20 -22.71 8.59
C ALA A 403 -5.57 -22.20 9.90
N SER A 404 -4.33 -22.62 10.21
CA SER A 404 -3.56 -22.22 11.40
C SER A 404 -2.24 -21.54 11.04
N ASN A 405 -2.07 -21.09 9.80
CA ASN A 405 -0.86 -20.45 9.33
C ASN A 405 -0.93 -18.93 9.54
N ILE A 406 0.03 -18.38 10.29
CA ILE A 406 0.14 -16.95 10.53
C ILE A 406 0.60 -16.21 9.27
N ASP A 407 1.43 -16.80 8.42
CA ASP A 407 1.97 -16.14 7.23
C ASP A 407 0.87 -15.64 6.29
N VAL A 408 -0.28 -16.35 6.24
CA VAL A 408 -1.42 -15.92 5.41
C VAL A 408 -2.21 -14.75 6.00
N LEU A 409 -1.90 -14.33 7.23
CA LEU A 409 -2.45 -13.11 7.83
C LEU A 409 -1.58 -11.89 7.50
N LEU A 410 -0.29 -12.10 7.23
CA LEU A 410 0.72 -11.04 7.15
C LEU A 410 0.85 -10.45 5.73
N GLY A 411 0.96 -11.28 4.71
CA GLY A 411 1.28 -10.79 3.35
C GLY A 411 2.70 -10.24 3.24
N ASN A 412 2.90 -9.13 2.52
CA ASN A 412 4.21 -8.48 2.32
C ASN A 412 4.32 -7.15 3.07
N TYR A 413 5.52 -6.74 3.48
CA TYR A 413 5.82 -5.49 4.21
C TYR A 413 4.99 -5.31 5.49
N TYR A 414 5.04 -6.28 6.38
CA TYR A 414 4.27 -6.31 7.61
C TYR A 414 5.05 -5.89 8.85
N GLY A 415 4.33 -5.44 9.87
CA GLY A 415 4.77 -5.39 11.26
C GLY A 415 4.44 -6.69 11.99
N LEU A 416 4.76 -6.76 13.28
CA LEU A 416 4.42 -7.89 14.13
C LEU A 416 3.38 -7.45 15.18
N SER A 417 2.23 -8.12 15.21
CA SER A 417 1.27 -7.96 16.30
C SER A 417 1.55 -9.01 17.39
N ASP A 418 1.31 -8.64 18.63
CA ASP A 418 1.29 -9.56 19.76
C ASP A 418 0.01 -10.40 19.81
N GLU A 419 -0.99 -10.06 19.00
CA GLU A 419 -2.24 -10.81 18.83
C GLU A 419 -2.51 -11.07 17.33
N MET A 420 -2.30 -12.32 16.92
CA MET A 420 -2.55 -12.77 15.54
C MET A 420 -3.56 -13.92 15.58
N VAL A 421 -4.79 -13.65 15.15
CA VAL A 421 -5.88 -14.63 15.22
C VAL A 421 -5.96 -15.42 13.92
N THR A 422 -5.55 -16.68 13.96
CA THR A 422 -5.69 -17.61 12.82
C THR A 422 -7.17 -18.02 12.62
N ILE A 423 -7.49 -18.57 11.45
CA ILE A 423 -8.86 -19.00 11.12
C ILE A 423 -9.34 -20.07 12.10
N VAL A 424 -8.49 -21.01 12.50
CA VAL A 424 -8.83 -22.03 13.51
C VAL A 424 -9.14 -21.37 14.85
N GLU A 425 -8.34 -20.42 15.30
CA GLU A 425 -8.54 -19.71 16.58
C GLU A 425 -9.83 -18.89 16.59
N GLY A 426 -10.10 -18.14 15.51
CA GLY A 426 -11.35 -17.39 15.36
C GLY A 426 -12.57 -18.27 15.45
N ILE A 427 -12.58 -19.39 14.71
CA ILE A 427 -13.68 -20.37 14.76
C ILE A 427 -13.80 -21.02 16.15
N THR A 428 -12.68 -21.34 16.79
CA THR A 428 -12.67 -21.95 18.14
C THR A 428 -13.30 -21.02 19.18
N LYS A 429 -13.09 -19.72 19.06
CA LYS A 429 -13.64 -18.72 19.99
C LYS A 429 -15.16 -18.55 19.87
N ILE A 430 -15.75 -18.78 18.67
CA ILE A 430 -17.14 -18.44 18.38
C ILE A 430 -18.12 -19.61 18.52
N VAL A 431 -17.68 -20.87 18.35
CA VAL A 431 -18.55 -22.04 18.47
C VAL A 431 -18.93 -22.32 19.90
N ALA A 432 -20.13 -22.94 20.11
CA ALA A 432 -20.59 -23.28 21.43
C ALA A 432 -19.67 -24.30 22.13
N LEU A 433 -19.54 -24.25 23.46
CA LEU A 433 -18.67 -25.15 24.25
C LEU A 433 -18.95 -26.66 24.02
N GLY A 434 -20.15 -27.02 23.64
CA GLY A 434 -20.53 -28.40 23.36
C GLY A 434 -20.23 -28.87 21.92
N THR A 435 -19.71 -27.99 21.07
CA THR A 435 -19.36 -28.33 19.69
C THR A 435 -18.07 -29.18 19.66
N VAL A 436 -18.15 -30.33 19.00
CA VAL A 436 -16.94 -31.12 18.70
C VAL A 436 -16.25 -30.48 17.52
N LEU A 437 -15.13 -29.79 17.80
CA LEU A 437 -14.31 -29.13 16.79
C LEU A 437 -13.04 -29.95 16.53
N GLU A 438 -12.85 -30.40 15.30
CA GLU A 438 -11.65 -31.15 14.87
C GLU A 438 -10.93 -30.35 13.79
N TYR A 439 -9.63 -30.11 13.98
CA TYR A 439 -8.75 -29.50 12.98
C TYR A 439 -7.67 -30.48 12.53
N ARG A 440 -7.39 -30.48 11.22
CA ARG A 440 -6.23 -31.16 10.62
C ARG A 440 -5.67 -30.33 9.49
N GLN A 441 -4.34 -30.26 9.40
CA GLN A 441 -3.70 -29.68 8.23
C GLN A 441 -4.12 -30.39 6.93
N GLY A 442 -4.14 -31.72 6.94
CA GLY A 442 -4.68 -32.58 5.89
C GLY A 442 -3.78 -32.72 4.67
N PHE A 443 -3.33 -31.62 4.09
CA PHE A 443 -2.48 -31.60 2.88
C PHE A 443 -1.43 -30.50 2.94
N LEU A 444 -0.43 -30.61 2.06
CA LEU A 444 0.64 -29.61 1.91
C LEU A 444 0.17 -28.44 1.03
N LEU A 445 0.87 -27.33 1.10
CA LEU A 445 0.46 -26.10 0.39
C LEU A 445 0.54 -26.27 -1.14
N ASP A 446 1.67 -26.81 -1.64
CA ASP A 446 2.06 -26.74 -3.06
C ASP A 446 2.48 -28.08 -3.69
N ARG A 447 2.41 -29.16 -2.93
CA ARG A 447 2.89 -30.49 -3.36
C ARG A 447 2.08 -31.63 -2.77
N ASP A 448 2.20 -32.80 -3.36
CA ASP A 448 1.51 -34.01 -2.91
C ASP A 448 1.98 -34.49 -1.54
N ASN A 449 1.04 -35.03 -0.79
CA ASN A 449 1.34 -35.71 0.46
C ASN A 449 2.06 -37.04 0.22
N ILE A 450 3.12 -37.29 0.98
CA ILE A 450 3.77 -38.61 0.98
C ILE A 450 2.85 -39.67 1.60
N ASN A 451 2.12 -39.30 2.66
CA ASN A 451 1.24 -40.22 3.40
C ASN A 451 -0.23 -40.01 3.03
N LYS A 452 -1.00 -41.11 3.02
CA LYS A 452 -2.44 -41.12 2.72
C LYS A 452 -3.25 -40.35 3.78
N ILE A 453 -4.26 -39.63 3.33
CA ILE A 453 -5.10 -38.69 4.09
C ILE A 453 -6.41 -39.35 4.66
N GLY A 454 -6.53 -40.64 4.62
CA GLY A 454 -7.78 -41.34 4.99
C GLY A 454 -8.38 -41.01 6.38
N LYS A 455 -7.56 -40.55 7.35
CA LYS A 455 -8.05 -40.05 8.64
C LYS A 455 -8.78 -38.72 8.50
N ALA A 456 -8.28 -37.82 7.65
CA ALA A 456 -8.87 -36.51 7.41
C ALA A 456 -10.22 -36.65 6.67
N ILE A 457 -10.30 -37.49 5.63
CA ILE A 457 -11.57 -37.80 4.95
C ILE A 457 -12.61 -38.38 5.94
N ARG A 458 -12.20 -39.32 6.82
CA ARG A 458 -13.12 -39.85 7.85
C ARG A 458 -13.56 -38.78 8.87
N GLY A 459 -12.70 -37.79 9.17
CA GLY A 459 -13.08 -36.66 10.02
C GLY A 459 -14.17 -35.82 9.38
N ALA A 460 -13.98 -35.43 8.12
CA ALA A 460 -14.99 -34.72 7.35
C ALA A 460 -16.33 -35.47 7.30
N ASN A 461 -16.32 -36.73 6.92
CA ASN A 461 -17.53 -37.58 6.79
C ASN A 461 -18.34 -37.78 8.09
N ARG A 462 -17.75 -37.45 9.24
CA ARG A 462 -18.41 -37.55 10.56
C ARG A 462 -18.85 -36.22 11.12
N SER A 463 -18.64 -35.13 10.39
CA SER A 463 -18.93 -33.75 10.84
C SER A 463 -20.22 -33.25 10.19
N ASP A 464 -20.87 -32.26 10.79
CA ASP A 464 -22.10 -31.65 10.25
C ASP A 464 -21.77 -30.63 9.15
N ALA A 465 -20.56 -30.07 9.15
CA ALA A 465 -20.00 -29.27 8.08
C ALA A 465 -18.46 -29.36 8.06
N THR A 466 -17.88 -29.10 6.91
CA THR A 466 -16.42 -29.02 6.72
C THR A 466 -16.03 -27.64 6.18
N ILE A 467 -15.04 -27.01 6.81
CA ILE A 467 -14.41 -25.79 6.35
C ILE A 467 -13.02 -26.15 5.81
N ALA A 468 -12.81 -25.99 4.50
CA ALA A 468 -11.56 -26.23 3.83
C ALA A 468 -10.86 -24.87 3.59
N VAL A 469 -9.72 -24.65 4.24
CA VAL A 469 -8.91 -23.44 4.10
C VAL A 469 -7.77 -23.70 3.12
N LEU A 470 -7.92 -23.12 1.94
CA LEU A 470 -7.10 -23.33 0.76
C LEU A 470 -6.40 -22.03 0.35
N GLY A 471 -5.64 -22.06 -0.72
CA GLY A 471 -5.14 -20.84 -1.37
C GLY A 471 -3.64 -20.79 -1.45
N LEU A 472 -3.16 -19.56 -1.52
CA LEU A 472 -1.74 -19.23 -1.61
C LEU A 472 -1.21 -18.72 -0.26
N SER A 473 0.09 -18.54 -0.20
CA SER A 473 0.79 -17.81 0.85
C SER A 473 1.95 -17.02 0.24
N THR A 474 2.58 -16.18 1.02
CA THR A 474 3.76 -15.40 0.65
C THR A 474 4.98 -16.28 0.27
N LEU A 475 4.92 -17.57 0.53
CA LEU A 475 5.93 -18.53 0.04
C LEU A 475 5.87 -18.71 -1.49
N LEU A 476 4.67 -18.51 -2.10
CA LEU A 476 4.42 -18.79 -3.52
C LEU A 476 4.28 -17.54 -4.39
N GLU A 477 3.94 -16.39 -3.80
CA GLU A 477 3.78 -15.11 -4.50
C GLU A 477 4.26 -13.96 -3.63
N GLY A 478 4.83 -12.90 -4.22
CA GLY A 478 5.34 -11.74 -3.50
C GLY A 478 6.36 -10.94 -4.30
N GLU A 479 7.31 -10.33 -3.62
CA GLU A 479 8.44 -9.62 -4.20
C GLU A 479 9.60 -10.56 -4.50
N GLU A 480 10.41 -10.26 -5.54
CA GLU A 480 11.59 -11.03 -5.88
C GLU A 480 12.53 -11.20 -4.67
N GLY A 481 12.89 -12.45 -4.37
CA GLY A 481 13.77 -12.83 -3.26
C GLY A 481 13.05 -13.11 -1.93
N GLU A 482 11.75 -12.83 -1.81
CA GLU A 482 10.98 -13.11 -0.58
C GLU A 482 10.12 -14.38 -0.69
N SER A 483 9.56 -14.68 -1.87
CA SER A 483 8.71 -15.87 -2.08
C SER A 483 9.57 -17.12 -2.35
N ILE A 484 10.10 -17.69 -1.29
CA ILE A 484 11.17 -18.73 -1.35
C ILE A 484 10.75 -20.06 -1.99
N ALA A 485 9.47 -20.35 -2.11
CA ALA A 485 8.95 -21.54 -2.78
C ALA A 485 8.42 -21.24 -4.21
N SER A 486 8.45 -19.99 -4.65
CA SER A 486 8.07 -19.62 -6.01
C SER A 486 9.15 -20.07 -7.01
N PRO A 487 8.79 -20.87 -8.03
CA PRO A 487 9.74 -21.28 -9.07
C PRO A 487 10.01 -20.15 -10.09
N TYR A 488 9.34 -19.03 -10.01
CA TYR A 488 9.31 -17.96 -11.01
C TYR A 488 9.65 -16.57 -10.43
N LYS A 489 10.63 -16.52 -9.51
CA LYS A 489 11.11 -15.28 -8.90
C LYS A 489 9.96 -14.43 -8.31
N SER A 490 9.06 -15.11 -7.59
CA SER A 490 7.91 -14.52 -6.89
C SER A 490 6.66 -14.23 -7.73
N ASP A 491 6.76 -14.27 -9.06
CA ASP A 491 5.58 -14.25 -9.94
C ASP A 491 4.93 -15.64 -10.05
N ARG A 492 3.71 -15.66 -10.60
CA ARG A 492 2.96 -16.88 -10.92
C ARG A 492 2.91 -17.10 -12.43
N VAL A 493 3.22 -18.31 -12.90
CA VAL A 493 3.05 -18.69 -14.32
C VAL A 493 1.62 -19.15 -14.58
N SER A 494 1.04 -19.87 -13.62
CA SER A 494 -0.36 -20.30 -13.66
C SER A 494 -1.13 -19.63 -12.53
N ILE A 495 -2.32 -19.12 -12.84
CA ILE A 495 -3.22 -18.54 -11.84
C ILE A 495 -4.13 -19.58 -11.17
N LYS A 496 -3.95 -20.88 -11.45
CA LYS A 496 -4.66 -21.97 -10.76
C LYS A 496 -4.15 -22.16 -9.33
N LEU A 497 -4.97 -22.76 -8.49
CA LEU A 497 -4.49 -23.35 -7.23
C LEU A 497 -3.48 -24.46 -7.54
N PRO A 498 -2.55 -24.76 -6.61
CA PRO A 498 -1.77 -25.98 -6.66
C PRO A 498 -2.65 -27.23 -6.82
N GLU A 499 -2.30 -28.11 -7.74
CA GLU A 499 -3.17 -29.25 -8.14
C GLU A 499 -3.53 -30.18 -6.98
N ASN A 500 -2.60 -30.39 -6.03
CA ASN A 500 -2.86 -31.15 -4.83
C ASN A 500 -4.04 -30.61 -4.00
N GLN A 501 -4.23 -29.30 -3.93
CA GLN A 501 -5.37 -28.68 -3.23
C GLN A 501 -6.70 -28.99 -3.95
N ILE A 502 -6.70 -28.93 -5.28
CA ILE A 502 -7.88 -29.24 -6.11
C ILE A 502 -8.26 -30.73 -5.96
N GLN A 503 -7.28 -31.63 -6.08
CA GLN A 503 -7.49 -33.06 -5.88
C GLN A 503 -8.05 -33.36 -4.50
N TYR A 504 -7.59 -32.63 -3.49
CA TYR A 504 -8.06 -32.81 -2.14
C TYR A 504 -9.54 -32.42 -1.98
N MET A 505 -9.96 -31.33 -2.60
CA MET A 505 -11.36 -30.91 -2.62
C MET A 505 -12.26 -31.93 -3.35
N ARG A 506 -11.77 -32.52 -4.46
CA ARG A 506 -12.46 -33.63 -5.14
C ARG A 506 -12.69 -34.81 -4.17
N LEU A 507 -11.64 -35.24 -3.49
CA LEU A 507 -11.72 -36.33 -2.51
C LEU A 507 -12.67 -36.03 -1.34
N LEU A 508 -12.70 -34.80 -0.84
CA LEU A 508 -13.65 -34.39 0.17
C LEU A 508 -15.09 -34.49 -0.36
N ARG A 509 -15.35 -33.96 -1.55
CA ARG A 509 -16.72 -33.96 -2.13
C ARG A 509 -17.20 -35.33 -2.54
N GLU A 510 -16.38 -36.22 -3.08
CA GLU A 510 -16.73 -37.60 -3.42
C GLU A 510 -17.26 -38.39 -2.23
N ASN A 511 -16.74 -38.12 -1.05
CA ASN A 511 -17.04 -38.84 0.17
C ASN A 511 -18.00 -38.11 1.11
N GLU A 512 -18.42 -36.88 0.80
CA GLU A 512 -19.20 -36.02 1.69
C GLU A 512 -20.30 -35.26 0.95
N LYS A 513 -21.52 -35.39 1.43
CA LYS A 513 -22.71 -34.68 0.92
C LYS A 513 -23.14 -33.50 1.80
N ARG A 514 -22.49 -33.30 2.94
CA ARG A 514 -22.78 -32.21 3.89
C ARG A 514 -22.13 -30.90 3.42
N PRO A 515 -22.47 -29.78 4.05
CA PRO A 515 -21.90 -28.49 3.69
C PRO A 515 -20.38 -28.50 3.65
N LEU A 516 -19.83 -28.13 2.49
CA LEU A 516 -18.40 -27.95 2.26
C LEU A 516 -18.15 -26.47 1.91
N ILE A 517 -17.49 -25.77 2.83
CA ILE A 517 -17.18 -24.35 2.74
C ILE A 517 -15.72 -24.21 2.38
N ALA A 518 -15.40 -23.52 1.28
CA ALA A 518 -14.05 -23.16 0.89
C ALA A 518 -13.73 -21.74 1.37
N VAL A 519 -12.64 -21.59 2.12
CA VAL A 519 -12.05 -20.31 2.52
C VAL A 519 -10.71 -20.16 1.81
N LEU A 520 -10.58 -19.16 0.94
CA LEU A 520 -9.44 -19.00 0.07
C LEU A 520 -8.59 -17.81 0.51
N THR A 521 -7.31 -18.06 0.77
CA THR A 521 -6.29 -17.03 1.02
C THR A 521 -5.47 -16.77 -0.24
N GLY A 522 -5.00 -15.55 -0.44
CA GLY A 522 -4.11 -15.18 -1.54
C GLY A 522 -4.11 -13.69 -1.81
N GLY A 523 -3.05 -13.20 -2.41
CA GLY A 523 -2.89 -11.79 -2.77
C GLY A 523 -3.24 -11.46 -4.21
N SER A 524 -3.55 -12.48 -5.02
CA SER A 524 -3.83 -12.35 -6.45
C SER A 524 -5.06 -13.16 -6.86
N PRO A 525 -5.70 -12.85 -8.00
CA PRO A 525 -6.77 -13.67 -8.56
C PRO A 525 -6.36 -15.13 -8.73
N ILE A 526 -7.23 -16.03 -8.34
CA ILE A 526 -7.04 -17.47 -8.47
C ILE A 526 -8.15 -18.04 -9.35
N ALA A 527 -7.78 -18.76 -10.41
CA ALA A 527 -8.73 -19.50 -11.22
C ALA A 527 -9.23 -20.73 -10.44
N ILE A 528 -10.48 -20.69 -10.01
CA ILE A 528 -11.09 -21.68 -9.12
C ILE A 528 -12.40 -22.31 -9.66
N PRO A 529 -12.56 -22.55 -10.98
CA PRO A 529 -13.82 -23.05 -11.50
C PRO A 529 -14.25 -24.38 -10.83
N GLU A 530 -13.32 -25.29 -10.60
CA GLU A 530 -13.63 -26.58 -9.94
C GLU A 530 -13.97 -26.41 -8.46
N ILE A 531 -13.26 -25.55 -7.72
CA ILE A 531 -13.59 -25.28 -6.30
C ILE A 531 -14.98 -24.66 -6.22
N PHE A 532 -15.32 -23.76 -7.15
CA PHE A 532 -16.64 -23.15 -7.23
C PHE A 532 -17.75 -24.21 -7.46
N GLU A 533 -17.49 -25.24 -8.25
CA GLU A 533 -18.43 -26.35 -8.44
C GLU A 533 -18.52 -27.24 -7.19
N LEU A 534 -17.40 -27.62 -6.60
CA LEU A 534 -17.31 -28.59 -5.51
C LEU A 534 -17.81 -28.04 -4.17
N ALA A 535 -17.58 -26.77 -3.86
CA ALA A 535 -17.97 -26.17 -2.58
C ALA A 535 -19.41 -25.64 -2.60
N ASP A 536 -20.10 -25.68 -1.46
CA ASP A 536 -21.43 -25.09 -1.27
C ASP A 536 -21.37 -23.59 -0.96
N ALA A 537 -20.28 -23.16 -0.34
CA ALA A 537 -19.96 -21.73 -0.17
C ALA A 537 -18.46 -21.49 -0.41
N VAL A 538 -18.13 -20.31 -0.94
CA VAL A 538 -16.76 -19.89 -1.25
C VAL A 538 -16.56 -18.48 -0.76
N LEU A 539 -15.58 -18.31 0.14
CA LEU A 539 -15.10 -17.02 0.65
C LEU A 539 -13.68 -16.76 0.14
N PHE A 540 -13.41 -15.55 -0.35
CA PHE A 540 -12.05 -15.09 -0.65
C PHE A 540 -11.65 -14.06 0.41
N VAL A 541 -10.60 -14.34 1.18
CA VAL A 541 -10.27 -13.58 2.38
C VAL A 541 -8.95 -12.80 2.27
N TRP A 542 -8.27 -12.87 1.13
CA TRP A 542 -7.00 -12.20 0.85
C TRP A 542 -5.88 -12.63 1.83
N TYR A 543 -5.06 -11.68 2.29
CA TYR A 543 -4.19 -11.74 3.47
C TYR A 543 -4.78 -10.74 4.49
N PRO A 544 -5.61 -11.23 5.43
CA PRO A 544 -6.61 -10.41 6.11
C PRO A 544 -6.12 -9.66 7.37
N GLY A 545 -4.82 -9.68 7.68
CA GLY A 545 -4.27 -9.01 8.86
C GLY A 545 -4.54 -9.77 10.16
N GLN A 546 -4.16 -9.14 11.29
CA GLN A 546 -4.15 -9.76 12.62
C GLN A 546 -5.50 -10.30 13.07
N GLU A 547 -6.61 -9.67 12.65
CA GLU A 547 -7.98 -10.06 12.99
C GLU A 547 -8.64 -10.96 11.94
N GLY A 548 -7.86 -11.49 11.01
CA GLY A 548 -8.38 -12.30 9.89
C GLY A 548 -9.21 -13.49 10.33
N GLY A 549 -8.75 -14.24 11.34
CA GLY A 549 -9.50 -15.39 11.84
C GLY A 549 -10.78 -15.00 12.55
N THR A 550 -10.80 -13.90 13.31
CA THR A 550 -11.99 -13.33 13.91
C THR A 550 -13.01 -12.94 12.84
N ALA A 551 -12.57 -12.21 11.81
CA ALA A 551 -13.43 -11.75 10.73
C ALA A 551 -14.04 -12.92 9.93
N VAL A 552 -13.24 -13.95 9.61
CA VAL A 552 -13.72 -15.16 8.93
C VAL A 552 -14.76 -15.88 9.77
N ALA A 553 -14.53 -16.01 11.07
CA ALA A 553 -15.50 -16.64 11.99
C ALA A 553 -16.80 -15.82 12.08
N ASP A 554 -16.71 -14.50 12.23
CA ASP A 554 -17.88 -13.61 12.28
C ASP A 554 -18.75 -13.77 11.01
N ILE A 555 -18.13 -13.83 9.84
CA ILE A 555 -18.85 -14.07 8.57
C ILE A 555 -19.46 -15.47 8.54
N ILE A 556 -18.68 -16.52 8.80
CA ILE A 556 -19.19 -17.92 8.70
C ILE A 556 -20.37 -18.16 9.65
N PHE A 557 -20.38 -17.56 10.83
CA PHE A 557 -21.44 -17.78 11.84
C PHE A 557 -22.49 -16.65 11.91
N GLY A 558 -22.38 -15.63 11.04
CA GLY A 558 -23.40 -14.59 10.85
C GLY A 558 -23.39 -13.47 11.88
N ASP A 559 -22.31 -13.28 12.64
CA ASP A 559 -22.11 -12.09 13.48
C ASP A 559 -21.79 -10.87 12.62
N ALA A 560 -21.27 -11.10 11.41
CA ALA A 560 -21.08 -10.09 10.38
C ALA A 560 -21.69 -10.56 9.04
N VAL A 561 -22.07 -9.60 8.21
CA VAL A 561 -22.62 -9.83 6.88
C VAL A 561 -21.54 -9.47 5.84
N PRO A 562 -21.21 -10.36 4.90
CA PRO A 562 -20.20 -10.10 3.89
C PRO A 562 -20.63 -8.95 2.97
N SER A 563 -19.71 -8.05 2.69
CA SER A 563 -19.95 -6.85 1.87
C SER A 563 -18.75 -6.48 0.97
N GLY A 564 -17.66 -7.24 1.01
CA GLY A 564 -16.49 -7.04 0.17
C GLY A 564 -16.82 -7.23 -1.31
N LYS A 565 -16.11 -6.47 -2.17
CA LYS A 565 -16.22 -6.56 -3.64
C LYS A 565 -14.84 -6.79 -4.23
N LEU A 566 -14.74 -7.56 -5.30
CA LEU A 566 -13.47 -7.86 -5.95
C LEU A 566 -12.85 -6.58 -6.57
N PRO A 567 -11.64 -6.17 -6.18
CA PRO A 567 -10.95 -5.03 -6.78
C PRO A 567 -10.15 -5.43 -8.03
N VAL A 568 -10.26 -6.69 -8.45
CA VAL A 568 -9.61 -7.28 -9.63
C VAL A 568 -10.52 -8.32 -10.27
N THR A 569 -10.39 -8.46 -11.58
CA THR A 569 -11.07 -9.50 -12.36
C THR A 569 -10.44 -10.87 -12.08
N PHE A 570 -11.27 -11.91 -11.93
CA PHE A 570 -10.84 -13.30 -11.77
C PHE A 570 -11.09 -14.07 -13.07
N PRO A 571 -10.07 -14.36 -13.89
CA PRO A 571 -10.22 -15.16 -15.11
C PRO A 571 -10.55 -16.62 -14.82
N TYR A 572 -11.14 -17.33 -15.77
CA TYR A 572 -11.37 -18.78 -15.69
C TYR A 572 -10.08 -19.59 -15.74
N SER A 573 -9.10 -19.13 -16.49
CA SER A 573 -7.81 -19.80 -16.65
C SER A 573 -6.71 -18.82 -17.06
N THR A 574 -5.48 -19.28 -16.99
CA THR A 574 -4.30 -18.54 -17.48
C THR A 574 -4.37 -18.28 -19.00
N ASP A 575 -5.09 -19.14 -19.74
CA ASP A 575 -5.19 -19.04 -21.22
C ASP A 575 -5.99 -17.82 -21.68
N GLN A 576 -6.82 -17.22 -20.81
CA GLN A 576 -7.51 -15.96 -21.08
C GLN A 576 -6.57 -14.73 -21.00
N LEU A 577 -5.36 -14.90 -20.47
CA LEU A 577 -4.44 -13.79 -20.26
C LEU A 577 -3.54 -13.58 -21.47
N PRO A 578 -3.37 -12.33 -21.95
CA PRO A 578 -2.36 -12.00 -22.95
C PRO A 578 -0.92 -12.31 -22.49
N PRO A 579 0.08 -12.27 -23.41
CA PRO A 579 1.49 -12.41 -23.03
C PRO A 579 1.87 -11.47 -21.87
N TYR A 580 2.61 -11.96 -20.89
CA TYR A 580 2.85 -11.23 -19.65
C TYR A 580 3.65 -9.93 -19.87
N GLU A 581 4.60 -9.95 -20.80
CA GLU A 581 5.45 -8.80 -21.15
C GLU A 581 4.71 -7.74 -22.01
N ASP A 582 3.54 -8.07 -22.57
CA ASP A 582 2.73 -7.09 -23.28
C ASP A 582 2.05 -6.14 -22.32
N TYR A 583 2.42 -4.86 -22.37
CA TYR A 583 1.88 -3.80 -21.54
C TYR A 583 0.70 -3.06 -22.15
N SER A 584 0.16 -3.51 -23.29
CA SER A 584 -1.15 -3.06 -23.74
C SER A 584 -2.24 -3.55 -22.80
N MET A 585 -3.30 -2.77 -22.65
CA MET A 585 -4.45 -3.16 -21.83
C MET A 585 -5.45 -4.06 -22.58
N LYS A 586 -5.21 -4.35 -23.84
CA LYS A 586 -6.10 -5.19 -24.67
C LYS A 586 -6.32 -6.56 -24.01
N ASN A 587 -7.59 -6.94 -23.87
CA ASN A 587 -8.04 -8.18 -23.21
C ASN A 587 -7.55 -8.34 -21.76
N ARG A 588 -7.28 -7.24 -21.05
CA ARG A 588 -6.91 -7.25 -19.63
C ARG A 588 -7.95 -6.51 -18.82
N THR A 589 -8.13 -6.93 -17.61
CA THR A 589 -9.02 -6.32 -16.60
C THR A 589 -10.48 -6.21 -17.08
N TYR A 590 -11.40 -5.88 -16.21
CA TYR A 590 -12.81 -5.67 -16.56
C TYR A 590 -12.99 -4.56 -17.62
N ARG A 591 -11.98 -3.67 -17.76
CA ARG A 591 -12.07 -2.53 -18.66
C ARG A 591 -11.92 -2.91 -20.13
N TYR A 592 -11.18 -3.98 -20.45
CA TYR A 592 -10.85 -4.33 -21.84
C TYR A 592 -11.03 -5.82 -22.15
N MET A 593 -11.34 -6.67 -21.16
CA MET A 593 -11.53 -8.10 -21.37
C MET A 593 -12.87 -8.34 -22.08
N THR A 594 -12.81 -8.98 -23.23
CA THR A 594 -14.01 -9.26 -24.06
C THR A 594 -14.64 -10.61 -23.75
N GLU A 595 -13.90 -11.54 -23.17
CA GLU A 595 -14.40 -12.82 -22.69
C GLU A 595 -14.94 -12.69 -21.26
N ASP A 596 -16.00 -13.45 -20.95
CA ASP A 596 -16.54 -13.47 -19.58
C ASP A 596 -15.53 -14.06 -18.61
N PRO A 597 -15.20 -13.37 -17.50
CA PRO A 597 -14.37 -13.90 -16.44
C PRO A 597 -15.16 -14.84 -15.52
N LEU A 598 -14.48 -15.60 -14.69
CA LEU A 598 -15.10 -16.39 -13.61
C LEU A 598 -15.86 -15.47 -12.63
N PHE A 599 -15.22 -14.35 -12.23
CA PHE A 599 -15.87 -13.28 -11.49
C PHE A 599 -15.37 -11.92 -11.99
N PRO A 600 -16.28 -10.99 -12.30
CA PRO A 600 -15.89 -9.65 -12.73
C PRO A 600 -15.41 -8.78 -11.56
N PHE A 601 -14.67 -7.73 -11.87
CA PHE A 601 -14.40 -6.63 -10.96
C PHE A 601 -15.72 -6.12 -10.33
N GLY A 602 -15.68 -5.73 -9.07
CA GLY A 602 -16.85 -5.23 -8.33
C GLY A 602 -17.82 -6.31 -7.86
N PHE A 603 -17.57 -7.59 -8.16
CA PHE A 603 -18.42 -8.69 -7.74
C PHE A 603 -18.23 -9.01 -6.26
N GLY A 604 -19.33 -9.38 -5.59
CA GLY A 604 -19.36 -9.88 -4.21
C GLY A 604 -20.79 -10.04 -3.75
N LEU A 605 -21.11 -11.21 -3.15
CA LEU A 605 -22.41 -11.54 -2.61
C LEU A 605 -22.57 -11.06 -1.16
N SER A 606 -23.82 -11.07 -0.67
CA SER A 606 -24.17 -10.76 0.73
C SER A 606 -25.17 -11.79 1.27
N TYR A 607 -25.41 -11.77 2.57
CA TYR A 607 -26.51 -12.54 3.20
C TYR A 607 -27.86 -11.85 3.04
N THR A 608 -27.89 -10.63 2.54
CA THR A 608 -29.10 -9.89 2.18
C THR A 608 -29.12 -9.60 0.68
N LYS A 609 -30.20 -8.97 0.19
CA LYS A 609 -30.38 -8.61 -1.21
C LYS A 609 -30.71 -7.13 -1.33
N PHE A 610 -30.12 -6.48 -2.30
CA PHE A 610 -30.36 -5.08 -2.61
C PHE A 610 -31.06 -4.94 -3.95
N LYS A 611 -32.00 -4.00 -4.03
CA LYS A 611 -32.72 -3.63 -5.26
C LYS A 611 -32.44 -2.19 -5.61
N TYR A 612 -32.09 -1.95 -6.83
CA TYR A 612 -31.89 -0.63 -7.41
C TYR A 612 -33.12 -0.20 -8.20
N THR A 613 -33.63 0.99 -7.93
CA THR A 613 -34.79 1.59 -8.62
C THR A 613 -34.59 3.09 -8.80
N ASP A 614 -35.50 3.73 -9.54
CA ASP A 614 -35.59 5.19 -9.71
C ASP A 614 -34.26 5.83 -10.19
N ILE A 615 -33.56 5.13 -11.12
CA ILE A 615 -32.31 5.65 -11.70
C ILE A 615 -32.65 6.88 -12.55
N LYS A 616 -32.01 8.01 -12.22
CA LYS A 616 -32.16 9.30 -12.91
C LYS A 616 -30.83 9.89 -13.27
N ILE A 617 -30.76 10.54 -14.43
CA ILE A 617 -29.61 11.30 -14.90
C ILE A 617 -30.09 12.72 -15.17
N ASN A 618 -29.49 13.70 -14.49
CA ASN A 618 -29.91 15.10 -14.60
C ASN A 618 -28.69 16.05 -14.68
N PRO A 619 -28.58 16.88 -15.73
CA PRO A 619 -29.44 16.85 -16.93
C PRO A 619 -29.14 15.62 -17.80
N SER A 620 -30.08 15.20 -18.65
CA SER A 620 -29.92 14.05 -19.56
C SER A 620 -29.04 14.33 -20.78
N LYS A 621 -28.73 15.61 -21.03
CA LYS A 621 -27.79 16.11 -22.03
C LYS A 621 -26.94 17.19 -21.43
N ILE A 622 -25.64 17.15 -21.67
CA ILE A 622 -24.65 18.11 -21.17
C ILE A 622 -23.77 18.62 -22.31
N THR A 623 -23.19 19.79 -22.11
CA THR A 623 -22.05 20.28 -22.88
C THR A 623 -20.73 19.77 -22.24
N PRO A 624 -19.59 19.80 -22.95
CA PRO A 624 -18.32 19.27 -22.44
C PRO A 624 -17.81 19.88 -21.12
N ASP A 625 -18.33 21.01 -20.71
CA ASP A 625 -17.98 21.76 -19.49
C ASP A 625 -18.99 21.62 -18.35
N GLN A 626 -20.09 20.91 -18.57
CA GLN A 626 -21.15 20.74 -17.59
C GLN A 626 -21.04 19.44 -16.80
N GLU A 627 -21.36 19.52 -15.51
CA GLU A 627 -21.52 18.35 -14.65
C GLU A 627 -22.93 17.77 -14.77
N LEU A 628 -23.07 16.47 -14.51
CA LEU A 628 -24.37 15.82 -14.35
C LEU A 628 -24.46 15.08 -13.04
N GLU A 629 -25.67 14.89 -12.52
CA GLU A 629 -25.96 14.09 -11.36
C GLU A 629 -26.63 12.77 -11.77
N VAL A 630 -26.14 11.66 -11.20
CA VAL A 630 -26.76 10.34 -11.31
C VAL A 630 -27.32 9.95 -9.97
N GLU A 631 -28.61 9.68 -9.89
CA GLU A 631 -29.31 9.22 -8.69
C GLU A 631 -29.79 7.78 -8.86
N ALA A 632 -29.72 7.01 -7.79
CA ALA A 632 -30.33 5.69 -7.72
C ALA A 632 -30.87 5.44 -6.30
N LYS A 633 -32.06 4.90 -6.19
CA LYS A 633 -32.63 4.45 -4.93
C LYS A 633 -32.21 2.99 -4.68
N VAL A 634 -31.53 2.75 -3.57
CA VAL A 634 -31.08 1.41 -3.15
C VAL A 634 -31.95 0.96 -1.98
N THR A 635 -32.51 -0.23 -2.05
CA THR A 635 -33.38 -0.81 -1.02
C THR A 635 -32.87 -2.17 -0.59
N ASN A 636 -32.73 -2.40 0.72
CA ASN A 636 -32.48 -3.74 1.25
C ASN A 636 -33.82 -4.53 1.24
N VAL A 637 -33.94 -5.47 0.32
CA VAL A 637 -35.13 -6.33 0.15
C VAL A 637 -34.98 -7.70 0.83
N GLY A 638 -33.90 -7.92 1.55
CA GLY A 638 -33.66 -9.15 2.32
C GLY A 638 -34.07 -9.00 3.79
N ASN A 639 -33.58 -9.93 4.63
CA ASN A 639 -34.07 -10.11 6.01
C ASN A 639 -33.04 -9.71 7.09
N VAL A 640 -31.82 -9.33 6.70
CA VAL A 640 -30.76 -8.92 7.63
C VAL A 640 -30.21 -7.54 7.26
N VAL A 641 -29.69 -6.82 8.24
CA VAL A 641 -28.95 -5.59 8.00
C VAL A 641 -27.73 -5.92 7.14
N GLY A 642 -27.44 -5.11 6.13
CA GLY A 642 -26.28 -5.32 5.29
C GLY A 642 -25.73 -4.03 4.71
N GLU A 643 -24.48 -4.09 4.26
CA GLU A 643 -23.84 -3.01 3.51
C GLU A 643 -23.76 -3.36 2.03
N GLU A 644 -24.04 -2.39 1.18
CA GLU A 644 -23.85 -2.47 -0.27
C GLU A 644 -22.82 -1.44 -0.74
N VAL A 645 -22.04 -1.82 -1.73
CA VAL A 645 -21.17 -0.90 -2.46
C VAL A 645 -21.86 -0.53 -3.77
N VAL A 646 -22.45 0.64 -3.80
CA VAL A 646 -23.06 1.20 -5.02
C VAL A 646 -21.96 1.69 -5.93
N GLN A 647 -21.89 1.20 -7.16
CA GLN A 647 -20.82 1.46 -8.11
C GLN A 647 -21.39 2.13 -9.36
N LEU A 648 -20.79 3.25 -9.77
CA LEU A 648 -21.17 3.96 -11.00
C LEU A 648 -20.13 3.70 -12.08
N TYR A 649 -20.59 3.12 -13.18
CA TYR A 649 -19.79 2.86 -14.38
C TYR A 649 -20.27 3.70 -15.55
N ILE A 650 -19.34 4.11 -16.39
CA ILE A 650 -19.61 4.84 -17.62
C ILE A 650 -19.07 4.03 -18.82
N LYS A 651 -19.89 3.94 -19.88
CA LYS A 651 -19.55 3.35 -21.15
C LYS A 651 -19.68 4.40 -22.24
N ASP A 652 -18.67 4.57 -23.08
CA ASP A 652 -18.76 5.32 -24.31
C ASP A 652 -19.38 4.40 -25.39
N MET A 653 -20.50 4.83 -25.97
CA MET A 653 -21.25 4.01 -26.94
C MET A 653 -20.82 4.27 -28.39
N GLU A 654 -20.11 5.37 -28.65
CA GLU A 654 -19.72 5.82 -29.99
C GLU A 654 -18.25 6.30 -30.00
N ALA A 655 -17.40 5.57 -29.27
CA ALA A 655 -16.00 5.94 -29.12
C ALA A 655 -15.25 6.00 -30.45
N SER A 656 -14.50 7.07 -30.67
CA SER A 656 -13.59 7.25 -31.83
C SER A 656 -12.18 6.71 -31.56
N LEU A 657 -11.90 6.25 -30.32
CA LEU A 657 -10.62 5.71 -29.86
C LEU A 657 -10.83 4.30 -29.29
N ASP A 658 -9.75 3.56 -29.10
CA ASP A 658 -9.77 2.29 -28.37
C ASP A 658 -9.86 2.57 -26.86
N VAL A 659 -11.09 2.73 -26.36
CA VAL A 659 -11.41 3.08 -24.99
C VAL A 659 -11.91 1.86 -24.20
N PRO A 660 -11.93 1.91 -22.85
CA PRO A 660 -12.49 0.83 -22.04
C PRO A 660 -13.94 0.48 -22.40
N LEU A 661 -14.28 -0.80 -22.31
CA LEU A 661 -15.66 -1.29 -22.45
C LEU A 661 -16.61 -0.56 -21.50
N PHE A 662 -16.15 -0.31 -20.29
CA PHE A 662 -16.75 0.56 -19.27
C PHE A 662 -15.71 0.88 -18.19
N SER A 663 -15.93 1.96 -17.44
CA SER A 663 -15.00 2.43 -16.41
C SER A 663 -15.73 2.82 -15.14
N LEU A 664 -15.23 2.39 -14.00
CA LEU A 664 -15.67 2.89 -12.69
C LEU A 664 -15.38 4.41 -12.60
N LYS A 665 -16.38 5.18 -12.21
CA LYS A 665 -16.27 6.64 -12.07
C LYS A 665 -16.70 7.15 -10.70
N ASN A 666 -17.43 6.33 -9.94
CA ASN A 666 -17.75 6.64 -8.54
C ASN A 666 -18.18 5.38 -7.80
N PHE A 667 -18.11 5.40 -6.48
CA PHE A 667 -18.64 4.36 -5.61
C PHE A 667 -19.01 4.94 -4.24
N GLN A 668 -19.97 4.30 -3.56
CA GLN A 668 -20.40 4.67 -2.22
C GLN A 668 -20.89 3.44 -1.45
N ARG A 669 -20.45 3.29 -0.20
CA ARG A 669 -21.02 2.29 0.71
C ARG A 669 -22.28 2.84 1.39
N VAL A 670 -23.30 1.98 1.50
CA VAL A 670 -24.53 2.28 2.20
C VAL A 670 -24.89 1.12 3.12
N GLN A 671 -25.29 1.39 4.35
CA GLN A 671 -25.73 0.38 5.30
C GLN A 671 -27.26 0.49 5.46
N LEU A 672 -27.99 -0.57 5.18
CA LEU A 672 -29.46 -0.57 5.16
C LEU A 672 -30.04 -1.71 6.00
N LYS A 673 -31.03 -1.38 6.82
CA LYS A 673 -31.87 -2.37 7.53
C LYS A 673 -32.84 -3.04 6.55
N PRO A 674 -33.41 -4.20 6.88
CA PRO A 674 -34.48 -4.81 6.09
C PRO A 674 -35.62 -3.82 5.79
N GLY A 675 -35.97 -3.65 4.51
CA GLY A 675 -36.98 -2.69 4.04
C GLY A 675 -36.53 -1.25 3.94
N GLU A 676 -35.35 -0.89 4.45
CA GLU A 676 -34.82 0.47 4.36
C GLU A 676 -34.31 0.80 2.97
N SER A 677 -34.43 2.08 2.59
CA SER A 677 -33.96 2.58 1.30
C SER A 677 -33.16 3.86 1.49
N GLU A 678 -32.14 4.06 0.66
CA GLU A 678 -31.34 5.28 0.56
C GLU A 678 -31.27 5.76 -0.88
N LEU A 679 -31.32 7.08 -1.08
CA LEU A 679 -31.10 7.73 -2.38
C LEU A 679 -29.61 8.08 -2.50
N VAL A 680 -28.89 7.31 -3.30
CA VAL A 680 -27.48 7.57 -3.59
C VAL A 680 -27.38 8.52 -4.77
N LYS A 681 -26.46 9.51 -4.65
CA LYS A 681 -26.23 10.53 -5.66
C LYS A 681 -24.74 10.61 -6.01
N PHE A 682 -24.45 10.63 -7.29
CA PHE A 682 -23.11 10.79 -7.82
C PHE A 682 -23.01 11.98 -8.75
N THR A 683 -22.08 12.87 -8.49
CA THR A 683 -21.73 13.94 -9.44
C THR A 683 -20.71 13.40 -10.43
N VAL A 684 -21.02 13.49 -11.72
CA VAL A 684 -20.11 13.15 -12.81
C VAL A 684 -19.56 14.45 -13.41
N LYS A 685 -18.25 14.65 -13.23
CA LYS A 685 -17.54 15.81 -13.75
C LYS A 685 -17.12 15.57 -15.21
N PRO A 686 -16.96 16.64 -16.01
CA PRO A 686 -16.47 16.52 -17.40
C PRO A 686 -15.18 15.69 -17.53
N SER A 687 -14.22 15.87 -16.61
CA SER A 687 -12.97 15.10 -16.58
C SER A 687 -13.15 13.58 -16.36
N MET A 688 -14.30 13.14 -15.89
CA MET A 688 -14.62 11.72 -15.75
C MET A 688 -15.12 11.11 -17.08
N LEU A 689 -15.54 11.94 -18.01
CA LEU A 689 -16.08 11.56 -19.34
C LEU A 689 -15.02 11.63 -20.44
N SER A 690 -13.89 12.27 -20.17
CA SER A 690 -12.82 12.46 -21.14
C SER A 690 -11.82 11.30 -21.10
N TYR A 691 -11.20 11.05 -22.24
CA TYR A 691 -10.04 10.17 -22.42
C TYR A 691 -8.94 10.94 -23.11
N TYR A 692 -7.72 10.64 -22.77
CA TYR A 692 -6.54 11.13 -23.48
C TYR A 692 -6.38 10.34 -24.78
N ASP A 693 -6.02 11.04 -25.86
CA ASP A 693 -5.63 10.45 -27.12
C ASP A 693 -4.17 9.95 -27.11
N GLU A 694 -3.67 9.49 -28.25
CA GLU A 694 -2.28 9.02 -28.42
C GLU A 694 -1.24 10.12 -28.23
N ASN A 695 -1.63 11.39 -28.24
CA ASN A 695 -0.76 12.55 -28.02
C ASN A 695 -0.83 13.08 -26.57
N GLY A 696 -1.64 12.45 -25.71
CA GLY A 696 -1.86 12.89 -24.34
C GLY A 696 -2.73 14.16 -24.22
N LYS A 697 -3.61 14.39 -25.20
CA LYS A 697 -4.52 15.55 -25.25
C LYS A 697 -5.95 15.13 -24.95
#